data_1b1aaf0fe52961f71a0e7e9eae86e3e0
#
_entry.id   1b1aaf0fe52961f71a0e7e9eae86e3e0
#
_cell.length_a   1.000
_cell.length_b   1.000
_cell.length_c   1.000
_cell.angle_alpha   90.00
_cell.angle_beta   90.00
_cell.angle_gamma   90.00
#
_symmetry.space_group_name_H-M   'P 1'
#
loop_
_entity.id
_entity.type
_entity.pdbx_description
1 polymer ?
#
loop_
_entity_poly.entity_id
_entity_poly.type
_entity_poly.pdbx_seq_one_letter_code
_entity_poly.pdbx_strand_id
1 'polypeptide(L)'
;MNKYAHFILQQIRWSVGSVLLVLLALIFLTGLLPSDLQKVYAEENCIYLDEENGDDDWDGETEATAVQSFAKAKELAANNLDIKTIYVLSTVDISGEITLDGTNAILKRDPSFTGYLLFIEEGKEAVLHDITVDGGAKDGQEAQKSLIGMYGNLTIEDGTVLQNNFVTVPGEQLDAYGGAINVFNDPFHESESTLNMNGGVIQNNSAYIGGGVCLWDSSTFNMSGGTIKGNRATGKVYNGDKDSAGGGIAAFRDAVINLSGDALITNNSSEEFGGGISLGTLIDVVKGSTLNMTGGTISENKAGSAGGGIYVQAGTGNGYSVANISAGKITKNKVIGNGIYKALFGGGGIYVNGEDHLVNNRNNGILYLKNAVVKNNRSGLGGGGYASCPSSSTEINVKNGVGIFGNFSLRAQDVLIESGYSLNIAHSGSPHYSISPFMPGGSPYHWKDDTGEEVPLNKLSGILNGNKDEVLLLHTDIKEDEAAESLAEVEISGNTSTINGGGIGSNGTVIMGEHETLELEVTKLWIGDSPESRPESITIELYRSTASAPENLVLLGTEKIKDRSGNWKLRFTNLPKYDVYDEPYLYTVKEKIPEGYSCRIKGSQEDGFILTNVPGLSIPVEKIWIGENTEQVELILLADDDEVDRMTLSEREGWKASFSNLPKWAESDGHEILYTVTEEPIEGYSVSVSGTATEGFTITNTKNPSDIPTPNPKPNPNPKPVPEPNPKPTPEPNPKPTPTVAGESKPTPINVPILNSPVPKVEGVNRQHSRVTVQTLDRAFLSLWGVLFLLSGYAFLLWLQLEKRKADTE
;
A
#
# COMPACT_ATOMS: atom_id res chain seq x y z
N MET A 1 -12.17 78.11 12.96
CA MET A 1 -11.58 76.76 12.92
C MET A 1 -10.64 76.45 14.11
N ASN A 2 -9.92 77.38 14.75
CA ASN A 2 -8.95 77.01 15.79
C ASN A 2 -9.53 76.74 17.21
N LYS A 3 -10.77 77.12 17.53
CA LYS A 3 -11.38 76.84 18.83
C LYS A 3 -12.01 75.46 18.93
N TYR A 4 -12.47 74.87 17.82
CA TYR A 4 -13.04 73.50 17.78
C TYR A 4 -11.94 72.44 17.79
N ALA A 5 -10.81 72.65 17.14
CA ALA A 5 -9.71 71.73 17.18
C ALA A 5 -9.10 71.58 18.60
N HIS A 6 -9.07 72.67 19.36
CA HIS A 6 -8.54 72.65 20.75
C HIS A 6 -9.49 71.93 21.74
N PHE A 7 -10.84 72.03 21.52
CA PHE A 7 -11.81 71.35 22.34
C PHE A 7 -11.84 69.83 22.05
N ILE A 8 -11.73 69.44 20.76
CA ILE A 8 -11.62 68.00 20.36
C ILE A 8 -10.35 67.37 20.90
N LEU A 9 -9.23 68.07 20.84
CA LEU A 9 -7.93 67.58 21.39
C LEU A 9 -7.96 67.44 22.90
N GLN A 10 -8.71 68.31 23.60
CA GLN A 10 -8.90 68.24 25.05
C GLN A 10 -9.80 67.07 25.45
N GLN A 11 -10.91 66.86 24.72
CA GLN A 11 -11.82 65.68 24.93
C GLN A 11 -11.09 64.31 24.64
N ILE A 12 -10.28 64.23 23.57
CA ILE A 12 -9.48 63.07 23.27
C ILE A 12 -8.40 62.81 24.35
N ARG A 13 -7.77 63.83 24.90
CA ARG A 13 -6.83 63.68 26.03
C ARG A 13 -7.47 63.16 27.30
N TRP A 14 -8.72 63.62 27.62
CA TRP A 14 -9.45 63.07 28.76
C TRP A 14 -9.99 61.65 28.58
N SER A 15 -10.43 61.28 27.38
CA SER A 15 -10.91 59.95 27.09
C SER A 15 -9.78 58.90 27.05
N VAL A 16 -8.62 59.28 26.44
CA VAL A 16 -7.43 58.38 26.40
C VAL A 16 -6.82 58.25 27.80
N GLY A 17 -6.78 59.35 28.60
CA GLY A 17 -6.32 59.28 29.99
C GLY A 17 -7.21 58.40 30.87
N SER A 18 -8.52 58.46 30.68
CA SER A 18 -9.47 57.65 31.46
C SER A 18 -9.40 56.16 31.06
N VAL A 19 -9.24 55.86 29.78
CA VAL A 19 -9.06 54.47 29.29
C VAL A 19 -7.69 53.92 29.75
N LEU A 20 -6.63 54.73 29.76
CA LEU A 20 -5.32 54.30 30.25
C LEU A 20 -5.34 54.09 31.79
N LEU A 21 -6.07 54.92 32.54
CA LEU A 21 -6.24 54.73 33.99
C LEU A 21 -7.09 53.48 34.32
N VAL A 22 -8.09 53.17 33.53
CA VAL A 22 -8.91 51.93 33.69
C VAL A 22 -8.09 50.69 33.31
N LEU A 23 -7.27 50.76 32.25
CA LEU A 23 -6.35 49.72 31.88
C LEU A 23 -5.23 49.53 32.93
N LEU A 24 -4.67 50.57 33.44
CA LEU A 24 -3.69 50.51 34.54
C LEU A 24 -4.31 50.02 35.83
N ALA A 25 -5.54 50.44 36.16
CA ALA A 25 -6.27 49.89 37.31
C ALA A 25 -6.60 48.41 37.16
N LEU A 26 -6.96 47.94 35.97
CA LEU A 26 -7.15 46.53 35.66
C LEU A 26 -5.83 45.74 35.75
N ILE A 27 -4.73 46.28 35.26
CA ILE A 27 -3.39 45.66 35.36
C ILE A 27 -2.92 45.66 36.86
N PHE A 28 -3.22 46.71 37.64
CA PHE A 28 -2.91 46.72 39.08
C PHE A 28 -3.82 45.80 39.87
N LEU A 29 -5.11 45.65 39.53
CA LEU A 29 -5.99 44.67 40.15
C LEU A 29 -5.60 43.23 39.89
N THR A 30 -5.14 42.94 38.64
CA THR A 30 -4.64 41.61 38.28
C THR A 30 -3.25 41.32 38.84
N GLY A 31 -2.46 42.33 39.14
CA GLY A 31 -1.12 42.21 39.77
C GLY A 31 -1.13 42.17 41.29
N LEU A 32 -2.27 42.44 41.97
CA LEU A 32 -2.42 42.43 43.43
C LEU A 32 -3.21 41.25 43.96
N LEU A 33 -3.64 40.32 43.11
CA LEU A 33 -4.18 39.04 43.57
C LEU A 33 -3.01 38.18 44.07
N PRO A 34 -3.02 37.74 45.32
CA PRO A 34 -2.06 36.75 45.77
C PRO A 34 -2.12 35.55 44.85
N SER A 35 -0.95 34.92 44.58
CA SER A 35 -0.85 33.70 43.77
C SER A 35 -1.80 32.57 44.23
N ASP A 36 -2.21 32.62 45.47
CA ASP A 36 -3.14 31.68 46.10
C ASP A 36 -4.63 31.95 45.80
N LEU A 37 -4.98 33.13 45.28
CA LEU A 37 -6.37 33.40 44.81
C LEU A 37 -6.65 32.96 43.38
N GLN A 38 -5.66 32.52 42.61
CA GLN A 38 -5.85 31.84 41.33
C GLN A 38 -6.27 30.35 41.47
N LYS A 39 -6.22 29.79 42.68
CA LYS A 39 -6.63 28.41 43.00
C LYS A 39 -8.00 28.26 43.68
N VAL A 40 -8.76 29.32 43.85
CA VAL A 40 -10.14 29.21 44.33
C VAL A 40 -11.13 29.29 43.16
N TYR A 41 -10.99 28.47 42.15
CA TYR A 41 -12.14 27.85 41.55
C TYR A 41 -12.45 26.65 42.42
N ALA A 42 -13.71 26.50 42.83
CA ALA A 42 -14.17 25.37 43.61
C ALA A 42 -13.49 24.11 43.12
N GLU A 43 -12.81 23.39 43.97
CA GLU A 43 -12.37 22.02 43.69
C GLU A 43 -13.64 21.30 43.25
N GLU A 44 -13.74 21.03 41.96
CA GLU A 44 -14.76 20.11 41.47
C GLU A 44 -14.55 18.84 42.27
N ASN A 45 -15.60 18.27 42.85
CA ASN A 45 -15.52 16.98 43.50
C ASN A 45 -14.94 15.98 42.45
N CYS A 46 -13.71 15.56 42.66
CA CYS A 46 -12.97 14.67 41.75
C CYS A 46 -12.38 13.48 42.53
N ILE A 47 -12.03 12.44 41.80
CA ILE A 47 -11.29 11.29 42.30
C ILE A 47 -9.95 11.23 41.57
N TYR A 48 -8.90 10.85 42.28
CA TYR A 48 -7.58 10.56 41.71
C TYR A 48 -7.36 9.05 41.65
N LEU A 49 -6.92 8.57 40.45
CA LEU A 49 -6.64 7.17 40.17
C LEU A 49 -5.17 7.02 39.80
N ASP A 50 -4.43 6.26 40.57
CA ASP A 50 -3.01 5.95 40.36
C ASP A 50 -2.79 4.44 40.52
N GLU A 51 -2.78 3.67 39.43
CA GLU A 51 -2.60 2.22 39.47
C GLU A 51 -1.24 1.81 40.01
N GLU A 52 -0.22 2.65 39.79
CA GLU A 52 1.15 2.36 40.19
C GLU A 52 1.39 2.60 41.68
N ASN A 53 0.84 3.70 42.27
CA ASN A 53 1.17 4.12 43.66
C ASN A 53 -0.07 4.32 44.53
N GLY A 54 -1.30 4.14 44.01
CA GLY A 54 -2.53 4.30 44.80
C GLY A 54 -2.82 3.15 45.72
N ASP A 55 -3.86 3.30 46.53
CA ASP A 55 -4.37 2.29 47.46
C ASP A 55 -5.90 2.37 47.52
N ASP A 56 -6.59 1.27 47.32
CA ASP A 56 -8.06 1.22 47.34
C ASP A 56 -8.70 1.40 48.71
N ASP A 57 -7.88 1.39 49.76
CA ASP A 57 -8.32 1.78 51.13
C ASP A 57 -8.37 3.29 51.31
N TRP A 58 -7.86 4.11 50.36
CA TRP A 58 -7.88 5.56 50.41
C TRP A 58 -9.18 6.15 49.86
N ASP A 59 -9.38 7.46 50.10
CA ASP A 59 -10.62 8.18 49.72
C ASP A 59 -10.60 8.72 48.30
N GLY A 60 -9.44 8.74 47.63
CA GLY A 60 -9.27 9.27 46.29
C GLY A 60 -9.43 10.80 46.14
N GLU A 61 -9.59 11.54 47.23
CA GLU A 61 -9.89 12.99 47.16
C GLU A 61 -8.69 13.87 46.81
N THR A 62 -7.47 13.35 46.92
CA THR A 62 -6.23 14.04 46.57
C THR A 62 -5.27 13.15 45.79
N GLU A 63 -4.28 13.73 45.08
CA GLU A 63 -3.21 12.97 44.43
C GLU A 63 -2.44 12.05 45.42
N ALA A 64 -2.29 12.48 46.66
CA ALA A 64 -1.59 11.73 47.71
C ALA A 64 -2.43 10.59 48.32
N THR A 65 -3.74 10.60 48.11
CA THR A 65 -4.69 9.59 48.59
C THR A 65 -5.42 8.95 47.41
N ALA A 66 -4.77 8.90 46.22
CA ALA A 66 -5.33 8.30 44.99
C ALA A 66 -5.68 6.82 45.21
N VAL A 67 -6.80 6.39 44.67
CA VAL A 67 -7.17 4.97 44.66
C VAL A 67 -6.37 4.22 43.59
N GLN A 68 -6.14 2.92 43.81
CA GLN A 68 -5.33 2.13 42.91
C GLN A 68 -6.11 1.60 41.72
N SER A 69 -7.35 1.14 41.92
CA SER A 69 -8.08 0.45 40.85
C SER A 69 -9.16 1.34 40.18
N PHE A 70 -9.36 1.13 38.88
CA PHE A 70 -10.48 1.73 38.14
C PHE A 70 -11.82 1.37 38.80
N ALA A 71 -11.96 0.13 39.29
CA ALA A 71 -13.19 -0.32 39.94
C ALA A 71 -13.53 0.50 41.18
N LYS A 72 -12.50 0.81 42.02
CA LYS A 72 -12.68 1.66 43.19
C LYS A 72 -12.99 3.10 42.87
N ALA A 73 -12.31 3.66 41.86
CA ALA A 73 -12.62 5.01 41.40
C ALA A 73 -14.06 5.14 40.91
N LYS A 74 -14.55 4.15 40.14
CA LYS A 74 -15.96 4.07 39.68
C LYS A 74 -16.92 3.93 40.88
N GLU A 75 -16.63 3.08 41.84
CA GLU A 75 -17.44 2.90 43.06
C GLU A 75 -17.64 4.24 43.79
N LEU A 76 -16.55 4.96 44.02
CA LEU A 76 -16.59 6.27 44.69
C LEU A 76 -17.39 7.29 43.90
N ALA A 77 -17.21 7.35 42.56
CA ALA A 77 -17.97 8.24 41.69
C ALA A 77 -19.45 7.87 41.63
N ALA A 78 -19.83 6.59 41.70
CA ALA A 78 -21.21 6.13 41.72
C ALA A 78 -21.90 6.45 43.07
N ASN A 79 -21.16 6.39 44.18
CA ASN A 79 -21.66 6.72 45.51
C ASN A 79 -21.83 8.24 45.76
N ASN A 80 -21.13 9.07 44.95
CA ASN A 80 -21.25 10.53 44.99
C ASN A 80 -21.39 11.11 43.58
N LEU A 81 -22.62 11.33 43.10
CA LEU A 81 -22.93 11.83 41.78
C LEU A 81 -22.51 13.32 41.55
N ASP A 82 -22.01 14.01 42.56
CA ASP A 82 -21.37 15.32 42.43
C ASP A 82 -19.95 15.22 41.88
N ILE A 83 -19.31 14.06 41.92
CA ILE A 83 -18.04 13.81 41.27
C ILE A 83 -18.22 13.85 39.75
N LYS A 84 -17.45 14.71 39.07
CA LYS A 84 -17.51 14.93 37.63
C LYS A 84 -16.27 14.44 36.90
N THR A 85 -15.16 14.20 37.62
CA THR A 85 -13.89 13.88 37.04
C THR A 85 -13.16 12.81 37.83
N ILE A 86 -12.65 11.79 37.17
CA ILE A 86 -11.64 10.86 37.67
C ILE A 86 -10.32 11.22 36.99
N TYR A 87 -9.37 11.80 37.73
CA TYR A 87 -8.04 12.12 37.19
C TYR A 87 -7.13 10.90 37.24
N VAL A 88 -6.51 10.61 36.07
CA VAL A 88 -5.58 9.48 35.91
C VAL A 88 -4.15 9.99 36.08
N LEU A 89 -3.42 9.48 37.06
CA LEU A 89 -2.05 9.84 37.43
C LEU A 89 -1.00 8.88 36.85
N SER A 90 -1.36 7.63 36.60
CA SER A 90 -0.52 6.58 35.97
C SER A 90 -1.33 5.79 34.93
N THR A 91 -0.65 5.02 34.07
CA THR A 91 -1.33 4.17 33.09
C THR A 91 -2.17 3.11 33.81
N VAL A 92 -3.41 2.93 33.38
CA VAL A 92 -4.35 1.93 33.89
C VAL A 92 -4.42 0.75 32.93
N ASP A 93 -4.01 -0.43 33.37
CA ASP A 93 -4.10 -1.67 32.61
C ASP A 93 -5.53 -2.20 32.67
N ILE A 94 -6.16 -2.34 31.51
CA ILE A 94 -7.57 -2.70 31.41
C ILE A 94 -7.80 -4.05 30.72
N SER A 95 -8.82 -4.76 31.22
CA SER A 95 -9.37 -5.95 30.58
C SER A 95 -10.82 -6.13 31.01
N GLY A 96 -11.62 -6.82 30.15
CA GLY A 96 -13.02 -7.03 30.43
C GLY A 96 -13.87 -5.77 30.13
N GLU A 97 -14.97 -5.61 30.82
CA GLU A 97 -15.92 -4.52 30.61
C GLU A 97 -15.51 -3.27 31.42
N ILE A 98 -15.31 -2.16 30.73
CA ILE A 98 -14.87 -0.89 31.29
C ILE A 98 -15.92 0.17 30.99
N THR A 99 -16.61 0.65 32.01
CA THR A 99 -17.72 1.58 31.88
C THR A 99 -17.79 2.50 33.10
N LEU A 100 -18.28 3.72 32.91
CA LEU A 100 -18.65 4.68 33.96
C LEU A 100 -20.18 4.83 34.09
N ASP A 101 -20.93 3.87 33.53
CA ASP A 101 -22.38 3.85 33.72
C ASP A 101 -22.74 3.87 35.19
N GLY A 102 -23.80 4.61 35.51
CA GLY A 102 -24.22 4.87 36.90
C GLY A 102 -23.49 6.01 37.61
N THR A 103 -22.52 6.67 36.94
CA THR A 103 -21.82 7.86 37.43
C THR A 103 -22.12 9.09 36.59
N ASN A 104 -21.70 10.27 37.02
CA ASN A 104 -21.65 11.49 36.24
C ASN A 104 -20.21 11.90 35.85
N ALA A 105 -19.24 11.03 36.12
CA ALA A 105 -17.83 11.32 35.96
C ALA A 105 -17.32 11.00 34.55
N ILE A 106 -16.25 11.70 34.15
CA ILE A 106 -15.42 11.34 33.01
C ILE A 106 -14.04 10.92 33.49
N LEU A 107 -13.39 10.04 32.74
CA LEU A 107 -11.98 9.71 32.97
C LEU A 107 -11.10 10.76 32.26
N LYS A 108 -10.25 11.46 33.01
CA LYS A 108 -9.49 12.59 32.47
C LYS A 108 -8.01 12.48 32.81
N ARG A 109 -7.17 12.91 31.87
CA ARG A 109 -5.74 13.02 32.09
C ARG A 109 -5.43 14.06 33.18
N ASP A 110 -4.65 13.69 34.18
CA ASP A 110 -4.09 14.65 35.13
C ASP A 110 -3.06 15.56 34.43
N PRO A 111 -2.99 16.85 34.75
CA PRO A 111 -2.03 17.79 34.15
C PRO A 111 -0.55 17.37 34.26
N SER A 112 -0.19 16.59 35.28
CA SER A 112 1.17 16.10 35.51
C SER A 112 1.51 14.85 34.70
N PHE A 113 0.48 14.13 34.15
CA PHE A 113 0.63 12.85 33.50
C PHE A 113 0.59 12.99 31.97
N THR A 114 1.57 12.38 31.27
CA THR A 114 1.71 12.46 29.80
C THR A 114 1.64 11.08 29.12
N GLY A 115 1.52 9.98 29.89
CA GLY A 115 1.48 8.60 29.42
C GLY A 115 0.14 8.18 28.79
N TYR A 116 -0.05 6.91 28.49
CA TYR A 116 -1.35 6.33 28.15
C TYR A 116 -2.29 6.43 29.35
N LEU A 117 -3.55 6.78 29.12
CA LEU A 117 -4.54 6.69 30.20
C LEU A 117 -4.95 5.25 30.44
N LEU A 118 -5.19 4.52 29.37
CA LEU A 118 -5.58 3.12 29.39
C LEU A 118 -4.60 2.29 28.54
N PHE A 119 -4.34 1.06 28.95
CA PHE A 119 -3.49 0.15 28.20
C PHE A 119 -4.09 -1.25 28.17
N ILE A 120 -3.98 -1.94 27.04
CA ILE A 120 -4.42 -3.32 26.87
C ILE A 120 -3.19 -4.16 26.52
N GLU A 121 -2.80 -5.02 27.46
CA GLU A 121 -1.69 -5.93 27.25
C GLU A 121 -2.00 -7.02 26.22
N GLU A 122 -0.96 -7.66 25.74
CA GLU A 122 -1.07 -8.80 24.82
C GLU A 122 -1.94 -9.92 25.39
N GLY A 123 -2.83 -10.47 24.53
CA GLY A 123 -3.75 -11.55 24.90
C GLY A 123 -4.89 -11.13 25.82
N LYS A 124 -5.01 -9.83 26.15
CA LYS A 124 -6.15 -9.25 26.88
C LYS A 124 -7.21 -8.72 25.93
N GLU A 125 -8.43 -8.72 26.41
CA GLU A 125 -9.60 -8.17 25.70
C GLU A 125 -10.27 -7.15 26.61
N ALA A 126 -10.60 -5.98 26.08
CA ALA A 126 -11.36 -4.95 26.78
C ALA A 126 -12.55 -4.47 25.93
N VAL A 127 -13.64 -4.11 26.60
CA VAL A 127 -14.84 -3.52 25.99
C VAL A 127 -15.12 -2.19 26.68
N LEU A 128 -15.18 -1.11 25.90
CA LEU A 128 -15.54 0.21 26.39
C LEU A 128 -16.97 0.54 25.99
N HIS A 129 -17.82 0.92 26.96
CA HIS A 129 -19.14 1.49 26.70
C HIS A 129 -19.49 2.49 27.80
N ASP A 130 -20.34 3.44 27.51
CA ASP A 130 -20.82 4.48 28.45
C ASP A 130 -19.69 5.13 29.28
N ILE A 131 -18.60 5.47 28.61
CA ILE A 131 -17.41 6.09 29.20
C ILE A 131 -16.87 7.22 28.34
N THR A 132 -16.55 8.33 28.97
CA THR A 132 -15.78 9.41 28.31
C THR A 132 -14.33 9.40 28.83
N VAL A 133 -13.38 9.31 27.90
CA VAL A 133 -11.93 9.43 28.18
C VAL A 133 -11.43 10.72 27.55
N ASP A 134 -10.97 11.66 28.36
CA ASP A 134 -10.56 13.01 27.94
C ASP A 134 -9.09 13.29 28.21
N GLY A 135 -8.37 13.68 27.16
CA GLY A 135 -6.94 13.97 27.21
C GLY A 135 -6.57 15.34 27.82
N GLY A 136 -7.55 16.19 28.14
CA GLY A 136 -7.33 17.49 28.76
C GLY A 136 -6.82 18.60 27.82
N ALA A 137 -6.69 18.35 26.53
CA ALA A 137 -6.10 19.32 25.58
C ALA A 137 -6.84 20.67 25.49
N LYS A 138 -8.15 20.70 25.77
CA LYS A 138 -8.91 21.95 25.84
C LYS A 138 -8.45 22.87 26.97
N ASP A 139 -7.83 22.31 28.01
CA ASP A 139 -7.31 23.03 29.17
C ASP A 139 -5.80 23.35 28.98
N GLY A 140 -5.28 23.17 27.78
CA GLY A 140 -3.90 23.45 27.41
C GLY A 140 -2.91 22.35 27.75
N GLN A 141 -3.40 21.13 28.07
CA GLN A 141 -2.53 19.99 28.37
C GLN A 141 -2.00 19.36 27.10
N GLU A 142 -0.72 18.99 27.10
CA GLU A 142 -0.06 18.21 26.06
C GLU A 142 0.25 16.81 26.56
N ALA A 143 0.03 15.81 25.73
CA ALA A 143 0.35 14.41 26.00
C ALA A 143 1.58 13.96 25.21
N GLN A 144 2.28 12.96 25.69
CA GLN A 144 3.33 12.27 24.93
C GLN A 144 2.82 10.95 24.32
N LYS A 145 1.69 10.46 24.79
CA LYS A 145 1.07 9.20 24.33
C LYS A 145 -0.42 9.38 24.02
N SER A 146 -0.97 8.45 23.28
CA SER A 146 -2.40 8.33 22.98
C SER A 146 -3.23 8.23 24.28
N LEU A 147 -4.55 8.34 24.20
CA LEU A 147 -5.41 7.97 25.32
C LEU A 147 -5.27 6.48 25.63
N ILE A 148 -5.27 5.65 24.57
CA ILE A 148 -5.19 4.19 24.68
C ILE A 148 -4.01 3.68 23.87
N GLY A 149 -3.17 2.84 24.50
CA GLY A 149 -2.19 1.99 23.86
C GLY A 149 -2.62 0.52 23.93
N MET A 150 -2.39 -0.29 22.89
CA MET A 150 -2.83 -1.67 22.93
C MET A 150 -1.96 -2.62 22.12
N TYR A 151 -1.71 -3.81 22.70
CA TYR A 151 -1.24 -5.04 22.04
C TYR A 151 -2.31 -6.14 22.05
N GLY A 152 -3.38 -5.99 22.80
CA GLY A 152 -4.53 -6.91 22.89
C GLY A 152 -5.67 -6.47 21.99
N ASN A 153 -6.89 -6.87 22.37
CA ASN A 153 -8.11 -6.59 21.64
C ASN A 153 -8.98 -5.55 22.35
N LEU A 154 -9.48 -4.57 21.61
CA LEU A 154 -10.38 -3.55 22.11
C LEU A 154 -11.68 -3.52 21.31
N THR A 155 -12.81 -3.51 22.00
CA THR A 155 -14.11 -3.22 21.39
C THR A 155 -14.67 -1.91 21.96
N ILE A 156 -15.08 -1.01 21.06
CA ILE A 156 -15.71 0.27 21.39
C ILE A 156 -17.18 0.18 21.02
N GLU A 157 -18.02 0.35 22.02
CA GLU A 157 -19.48 0.32 21.90
C GLU A 157 -20.10 1.72 22.11
N ASP A 158 -21.41 1.79 21.98
CA ASP A 158 -22.18 3.02 22.18
C ASP A 158 -21.91 3.66 23.56
N GLY A 159 -22.08 4.98 23.65
CA GLY A 159 -21.80 5.74 24.87
C GLY A 159 -20.31 6.03 25.13
N THR A 160 -19.38 5.38 24.39
CA THR A 160 -17.93 5.66 24.50
C THR A 160 -17.57 6.94 23.77
N VAL A 161 -16.78 7.82 24.44
CA VAL A 161 -16.21 9.04 23.83
C VAL A 161 -14.71 9.12 24.18
N LEU A 162 -13.85 9.10 23.14
CA LEU A 162 -12.40 9.29 23.27
C LEU A 162 -12.05 10.65 22.67
N GLN A 163 -11.60 11.59 23.49
CA GLN A 163 -11.50 12.98 23.04
C GLN A 163 -10.38 13.81 23.63
N ASN A 164 -10.09 14.95 22.92
CA ASN A 164 -9.29 16.06 23.41
C ASN A 164 -7.88 15.65 23.86
N ASN A 165 -7.20 14.79 23.11
CA ASN A 165 -5.83 14.39 23.38
C ASN A 165 -4.90 14.96 22.28
N PHE A 166 -3.91 15.78 22.67
CA PHE A 166 -2.92 16.34 21.76
C PHE A 166 -1.58 15.71 22.04
N VAL A 167 -1.18 14.77 21.19
CA VAL A 167 0.09 14.05 21.30
C VAL A 167 1.19 14.87 20.67
N THR A 168 2.15 15.30 21.46
CA THR A 168 3.35 16.01 21.05
C THR A 168 4.56 15.39 21.72
N VAL A 169 5.58 15.01 20.96
CA VAL A 169 6.80 14.42 21.51
C VAL A 169 7.94 15.44 21.39
N PRO A 170 8.64 15.76 22.51
CA PRO A 170 9.79 16.67 22.48
C PRO A 170 10.95 16.11 21.65
N GLY A 171 11.64 16.97 20.90
CA GLY A 171 12.82 16.59 20.13
C GLY A 171 12.51 16.13 18.69
N GLU A 172 13.38 15.31 18.11
CA GLU A 172 13.29 14.84 16.72
C GLU A 172 12.64 13.45 16.60
N GLN A 173 12.06 12.92 17.65
CA GLN A 173 11.41 11.61 17.65
C GLN A 173 10.07 11.68 16.88
N LEU A 174 9.79 10.67 16.05
CA LEU A 174 8.57 10.55 15.27
C LEU A 174 7.44 9.81 16.03
N ASP A 175 7.57 9.62 17.33
CA ASP A 175 6.74 8.69 18.14
C ASP A 175 5.37 9.24 18.55
N ALA A 176 4.91 10.33 17.95
CA ALA A 176 3.58 10.91 18.22
C ALA A 176 2.53 10.31 17.26
N TYR A 177 2.11 9.08 17.53
CA TYR A 177 1.15 8.32 16.73
C TYR A 177 -0.17 8.10 17.45
N GLY A 178 -1.28 8.14 16.70
CA GLY A 178 -2.61 7.85 17.23
C GLY A 178 -3.07 8.82 18.31
N GLY A 179 -3.77 9.89 17.96
CA GLY A 179 -4.21 10.89 18.95
C GLY A 179 -5.07 10.28 20.06
N ALA A 180 -6.02 9.40 19.71
CA ALA A 180 -6.81 8.66 20.69
C ALA A 180 -6.27 7.25 20.93
N ILE A 181 -6.02 6.48 19.87
CA ILE A 181 -5.64 5.07 19.99
C ILE A 181 -4.39 4.80 19.15
N ASN A 182 -3.43 4.11 19.74
CA ASN A 182 -2.29 3.55 19.05
C ASN A 182 -2.31 2.02 19.19
N VAL A 183 -2.51 1.34 18.07
CA VAL A 183 -2.59 -0.13 18.00
C VAL A 183 -1.24 -0.64 17.55
N PHE A 184 -0.58 -1.39 18.43
CA PHE A 184 0.71 -2.00 18.13
C PHE A 184 0.51 -3.45 17.70
N ASN A 185 1.37 -3.92 16.82
CA ASN A 185 1.66 -5.33 16.65
C ASN A 185 3.15 -5.43 16.35
N ASP A 186 3.90 -5.91 17.30
CA ASP A 186 5.35 -6.05 17.20
C ASP A 186 5.66 -7.45 16.65
N PRO A 187 6.60 -7.63 15.72
CA PRO A 187 7.00 -8.95 15.23
C PRO A 187 7.52 -9.90 16.33
N PHE A 188 7.76 -9.39 17.53
CA PHE A 188 8.12 -10.20 18.72
C PHE A 188 6.90 -10.64 19.55
N HIS A 189 5.68 -10.17 19.23
CA HIS A 189 4.42 -10.57 19.85
C HIS A 189 3.71 -11.59 18.97
N GLU A 190 3.17 -12.65 19.57
CA GLU A 190 2.57 -13.78 18.84
C GLU A 190 1.09 -13.55 18.48
N SER A 191 0.43 -12.55 19.07
CA SER A 191 -0.99 -12.26 18.88
C SER A 191 -1.21 -11.05 17.97
N GLU A 192 -2.19 -11.15 17.06
CA GLU A 192 -2.64 -10.03 16.23
C GLU A 192 -3.55 -9.10 17.05
N SER A 193 -3.23 -7.80 17.08
CA SER A 193 -4.04 -6.79 17.75
C SER A 193 -5.27 -6.42 16.93
N THR A 194 -6.45 -6.46 17.54
CA THR A 194 -7.71 -6.11 16.88
C THR A 194 -8.44 -4.99 17.60
N LEU A 195 -8.74 -3.92 16.87
CA LEU A 195 -9.64 -2.86 17.30
C LEU A 195 -11.00 -3.05 16.61
N ASN A 196 -12.07 -3.17 17.39
CA ASN A 196 -13.44 -3.18 16.89
C ASN A 196 -14.16 -1.90 17.33
N MET A 197 -14.87 -1.23 16.42
CA MET A 197 -15.70 -0.08 16.74
C MET A 197 -17.11 -0.31 16.18
N ASN A 198 -18.03 -0.67 17.07
CA ASN A 198 -19.41 -0.92 16.73
C ASN A 198 -20.30 0.33 17.01
N GLY A 199 -19.80 1.25 17.85
CA GLY A 199 -20.47 2.48 18.24
C GLY A 199 -19.47 3.52 18.76
N GLY A 200 -19.93 4.50 19.53
CA GLY A 200 -19.10 5.50 20.19
C GLY A 200 -18.51 6.58 19.26
N VAL A 201 -17.66 7.43 19.83
CA VAL A 201 -17.10 8.61 19.15
C VAL A 201 -15.63 8.80 19.49
N ILE A 202 -14.77 8.93 18.47
CA ILE A 202 -13.38 9.36 18.58
C ILE A 202 -13.26 10.77 18.01
N GLN A 203 -13.05 11.79 18.87
CA GLN A 203 -13.15 13.17 18.39
C GLN A 203 -12.11 14.13 18.97
N ASN A 204 -11.75 15.15 18.16
CA ASN A 204 -10.90 16.28 18.56
C ASN A 204 -9.56 15.84 19.16
N ASN A 205 -8.99 14.75 18.67
CA ASN A 205 -7.66 14.31 19.04
C ASN A 205 -6.65 14.76 18.00
N SER A 206 -5.38 14.85 18.37
CA SER A 206 -4.30 15.25 17.47
C SER A 206 -3.03 14.47 17.74
N ALA A 207 -2.34 14.11 16.68
CA ALA A 207 -1.01 13.51 16.71
C ALA A 207 -0.21 13.94 15.47
N TYR A 208 1.06 13.54 15.34
CA TYR A 208 1.79 13.77 14.09
C TYR A 208 1.20 12.94 12.97
N ILE A 209 0.86 11.69 13.26
CA ILE A 209 0.28 10.71 12.33
C ILE A 209 -0.88 9.99 13.03
N GLY A 210 -1.97 9.73 12.29
CA GLY A 210 -3.17 9.12 12.85
C GLY A 210 -3.83 10.02 13.89
N GLY A 211 -4.40 11.14 13.48
CA GLY A 211 -4.97 12.12 14.42
C GLY A 211 -5.99 11.51 15.38
N GLY A 212 -6.78 10.53 14.96
CA GLY A 212 -7.63 9.68 15.79
C GLY A 212 -6.95 8.38 16.16
N VAL A 213 -6.70 7.51 15.17
CA VAL A 213 -6.21 6.13 15.33
C VAL A 213 -4.97 5.91 14.46
N CYS A 214 -3.99 5.20 14.99
CA CYS A 214 -2.84 4.69 14.26
C CYS A 214 -2.74 3.17 14.41
N LEU A 215 -2.54 2.47 13.29
CA LEU A 215 -2.44 1.01 13.19
C LEU A 215 -1.08 0.61 12.66
N TRP A 216 -0.45 -0.40 13.29
CA TRP A 216 0.88 -0.89 12.92
C TRP A 216 0.89 -2.41 12.68
N ASP A 217 1.80 -2.85 11.82
CA ASP A 217 2.27 -4.24 11.68
C ASP A 217 1.17 -5.31 11.79
N SER A 218 0.42 -5.56 10.72
CA SER A 218 -0.62 -6.60 10.63
C SER A 218 -1.81 -6.45 11.60
N SER A 219 -1.93 -5.32 12.31
CA SER A 219 -3.09 -5.07 13.17
C SER A 219 -4.37 -4.86 12.33
N THR A 220 -5.51 -5.17 12.93
CA THR A 220 -6.82 -5.07 12.26
C THR A 220 -7.73 -4.07 12.96
N PHE A 221 -8.35 -3.19 12.17
CA PHE A 221 -9.42 -2.31 12.64
C PHE A 221 -10.73 -2.60 11.91
N ASN A 222 -11.71 -3.10 12.63
CA ASN A 222 -13.06 -3.33 12.14
C ASN A 222 -13.98 -2.20 12.66
N MET A 223 -14.53 -1.40 11.74
CA MET A 223 -15.47 -0.35 12.07
C MET A 223 -16.80 -0.61 11.37
N SER A 224 -17.81 -1.03 12.12
CA SER A 224 -19.18 -1.30 11.64
C SER A 224 -20.16 -0.19 12.00
N GLY A 225 -19.81 0.67 12.95
CA GLY A 225 -20.59 1.80 13.42
C GLY A 225 -19.71 2.87 14.08
N GLY A 226 -20.32 3.81 14.77
CA GLY A 226 -19.63 4.89 15.46
C GLY A 226 -19.09 6.01 14.55
N THR A 227 -18.39 6.96 15.16
CA THR A 227 -17.96 8.18 14.45
C THR A 227 -16.52 8.57 14.83
N ILE A 228 -15.67 8.76 13.82
CA ILE A 228 -14.33 9.36 13.95
C ILE A 228 -14.36 10.75 13.35
N LYS A 229 -14.30 11.81 14.17
CA LYS A 229 -14.49 13.20 13.70
C LYS A 229 -13.60 14.24 14.36
N GLY A 230 -13.26 15.29 13.59
CA GLY A 230 -12.56 16.46 14.12
C GLY A 230 -11.12 16.15 14.57
N ASN A 231 -10.58 14.98 14.22
CA ASN A 231 -9.21 14.63 14.57
C ASN A 231 -8.22 15.22 13.57
N ARG A 232 -6.96 15.40 14.00
CA ARG A 232 -5.96 16.09 13.18
C ARG A 232 -4.60 15.40 13.21
N ALA A 233 -4.07 15.11 12.03
CA ALA A 233 -2.67 14.76 11.85
C ALA A 233 -1.86 16.03 11.49
N THR A 234 -0.90 16.38 12.34
CA THR A 234 -0.13 17.63 12.21
C THR A 234 1.20 17.44 11.53
N GLY A 235 1.75 16.22 11.57
CA GLY A 235 3.06 15.89 11.05
C GLY A 235 4.20 16.63 11.73
N LYS A 236 5.42 16.16 11.47
CA LYS A 236 6.66 16.84 11.86
C LYS A 236 7.57 16.95 10.64
N VAL A 237 8.26 18.06 10.52
CA VAL A 237 9.26 18.22 9.47
C VAL A 237 10.52 17.45 9.89
N TYR A 238 10.89 16.45 9.09
CA TYR A 238 12.14 15.70 9.23
C TYR A 238 12.95 15.82 7.94
N ASN A 239 14.19 16.24 8.02
CA ASN A 239 15.08 16.47 6.86
C ASN A 239 14.48 17.33 5.72
N GLY A 240 13.53 18.20 6.02
CA GLY A 240 12.84 19.03 5.03
C GLY A 240 11.53 18.46 4.50
N ASP A 241 11.24 17.18 4.78
CA ASP A 241 9.99 16.53 4.45
C ASP A 241 9.05 16.53 5.67
N LYS A 242 7.78 16.77 5.42
CA LYS A 242 6.75 16.73 6.44
C LYS A 242 5.93 15.45 6.27
N ASP A 243 5.95 14.59 7.29
CA ASP A 243 5.19 13.37 7.31
C ASP A 243 3.95 13.52 8.18
N SER A 244 2.82 13.82 7.55
CA SER A 244 1.52 13.95 8.18
C SER A 244 0.51 13.12 7.40
N ALA A 245 -0.09 12.14 8.07
CA ALA A 245 -0.96 11.19 7.41
C ALA A 245 -2.12 10.74 8.29
N GLY A 246 -3.29 10.53 7.69
CA GLY A 246 -4.45 10.00 8.36
C GLY A 246 -5.01 10.94 9.44
N GLY A 247 -5.72 11.98 9.05
CA GLY A 247 -6.37 12.86 10.03
C GLY A 247 -7.31 12.12 10.96
N GLY A 248 -8.09 11.16 10.42
CA GLY A 248 -8.87 10.20 11.19
C GLY A 248 -8.07 8.96 11.55
N ILE A 249 -7.62 8.22 10.55
CA ILE A 249 -6.96 6.91 10.68
C ILE A 249 -5.71 6.86 9.82
N ALA A 250 -4.60 6.37 10.36
CA ALA A 250 -3.41 5.98 9.62
C ALA A 250 -3.11 4.49 9.81
N ALA A 251 -2.72 3.79 8.73
CA ALA A 251 -2.41 2.37 8.75
C ALA A 251 -1.09 2.08 8.06
N PHE A 252 -0.25 1.23 8.66
CA PHE A 252 1.09 0.91 8.21
C PHE A 252 1.35 -0.59 8.25
N ARG A 253 2.20 -1.09 7.33
CA ARG A 253 2.85 -2.41 7.40
C ARG A 253 1.89 -3.57 7.58
N ASP A 254 1.16 -3.90 6.53
CA ASP A 254 0.16 -4.97 6.48
C ASP A 254 -1.07 -4.76 7.38
N ALA A 255 -1.24 -3.56 7.99
CA ALA A 255 -2.44 -3.28 8.75
C ALA A 255 -3.69 -3.26 7.87
N VAL A 256 -4.82 -3.73 8.42
CA VAL A 256 -6.08 -3.87 7.71
C VAL A 256 -7.16 -3.00 8.34
N ILE A 257 -7.85 -2.22 7.52
CA ILE A 257 -9.03 -1.44 7.91
C ILE A 257 -10.25 -2.04 7.20
N ASN A 258 -11.24 -2.49 7.95
CA ASN A 258 -12.52 -2.94 7.43
C ASN A 258 -13.63 -1.95 7.82
N LEU A 259 -14.22 -1.27 6.83
CA LEU A 259 -15.34 -0.35 7.03
C LEU A 259 -16.64 -0.96 6.51
N SER A 260 -17.68 -0.91 7.33
CA SER A 260 -19.00 -1.44 6.96
C SER A 260 -20.12 -0.67 7.68
N GLY A 261 -21.37 -1.03 7.42
CA GLY A 261 -22.53 -0.51 8.14
C GLY A 261 -22.62 1.01 8.14
N ASP A 262 -22.84 1.59 9.32
CA ASP A 262 -23.02 3.04 9.52
C ASP A 262 -21.73 3.76 9.97
N ALA A 263 -20.56 3.15 9.76
CA ALA A 263 -19.26 3.76 10.07
C ALA A 263 -19.13 5.17 9.47
N LEU A 264 -18.75 6.16 10.29
CA LEU A 264 -18.66 7.56 9.85
C LEU A 264 -17.29 8.15 10.18
N ILE A 265 -16.52 8.52 9.13
CA ILE A 265 -15.22 9.20 9.24
C ILE A 265 -15.39 10.61 8.65
N THR A 266 -15.48 11.65 9.50
CA THR A 266 -15.87 12.97 9.02
C THR A 266 -15.15 14.12 9.71
N ASN A 267 -14.98 15.23 8.98
CA ASN A 267 -14.34 16.46 9.50
C ASN A 267 -12.93 16.26 10.09
N ASN A 268 -12.22 15.21 9.69
CA ASN A 268 -10.82 15.03 10.09
C ASN A 268 -9.89 15.79 9.15
N SER A 269 -8.67 16.05 9.59
CA SER A 269 -7.72 16.80 8.77
C SER A 269 -6.29 16.30 8.91
N SER A 270 -5.57 16.29 7.78
CA SER A 270 -4.12 16.05 7.72
C SER A 270 -3.44 17.23 7.03
N GLU A 271 -2.25 17.59 7.48
CA GLU A 271 -1.51 18.66 6.83
C GLU A 271 -0.93 18.24 5.49
N GLU A 272 -0.75 16.92 5.24
CA GLU A 272 -0.28 16.41 3.95
C GLU A 272 -1.25 15.39 3.34
N PHE A 273 -1.34 14.15 3.86
CA PHE A 273 -1.96 13.01 3.20
C PHE A 273 -3.12 12.41 3.97
N GLY A 274 -4.18 12.00 3.27
CA GLY A 274 -5.30 11.27 3.83
C GLY A 274 -6.02 12.05 4.94
N GLY A 275 -6.87 13.01 4.60
CA GLY A 275 -7.62 13.77 5.60
C GLY A 275 -8.50 12.89 6.48
N GLY A 276 -9.16 11.89 5.90
CA GLY A 276 -9.89 10.83 6.60
C GLY A 276 -8.99 9.65 6.94
N ILE A 277 -8.51 8.94 5.92
CA ILE A 277 -7.71 7.73 6.03
C ILE A 277 -6.43 7.86 5.22
N SER A 278 -5.31 7.36 5.76
CA SER A 278 -4.07 7.15 5.02
C SER A 278 -3.60 5.70 5.15
N LEU A 279 -3.34 5.06 4.02
CA LEU A 279 -2.71 3.75 3.93
C LEU A 279 -1.23 3.96 3.62
N GLY A 280 -0.42 4.16 4.67
CA GLY A 280 1.00 4.49 4.58
C GLY A 280 1.31 5.98 4.45
N THR A 281 2.60 6.31 4.38
CA THR A 281 3.16 7.65 4.15
C THR A 281 4.28 7.60 3.12
N LEU A 282 4.81 8.76 2.71
CA LEU A 282 5.97 8.80 1.79
C LEU A 282 7.26 8.25 2.39
N ILE A 283 7.37 8.21 3.71
CA ILE A 283 8.59 7.78 4.42
C ILE A 283 8.56 6.28 4.70
N ASP A 284 7.40 5.71 5.08
CA ASP A 284 7.24 4.26 5.32
C ASP A 284 6.56 3.58 4.12
N VAL A 285 7.38 2.94 3.28
CA VAL A 285 6.97 2.29 2.02
C VAL A 285 7.32 0.79 1.98
N VAL A 286 7.72 0.21 3.11
CA VAL A 286 8.29 -1.17 3.15
C VAL A 286 7.22 -2.23 2.94
N LYS A 287 6.05 -2.02 3.54
CA LYS A 287 4.89 -2.91 3.44
C LYS A 287 3.63 -2.06 3.30
N GLY A 288 2.73 -2.46 2.44
CA GLY A 288 1.45 -1.77 2.24
C GLY A 288 0.42 -2.13 3.31
N SER A 289 -0.67 -1.41 3.31
CA SER A 289 -1.84 -1.66 4.16
C SER A 289 -3.08 -1.80 3.30
N THR A 290 -4.12 -2.40 3.87
CA THR A 290 -5.36 -2.67 3.12
C THR A 290 -6.55 -1.95 3.74
N LEU A 291 -7.36 -1.31 2.90
CA LEU A 291 -8.69 -0.84 3.23
C LEU A 291 -9.73 -1.69 2.48
N ASN A 292 -10.62 -2.31 3.21
CA ASN A 292 -11.82 -2.95 2.67
C ASN A 292 -13.05 -2.14 3.10
N MET A 293 -13.72 -1.51 2.15
CA MET A 293 -14.91 -0.70 2.41
C MET A 293 -16.13 -1.35 1.75
N THR A 294 -17.01 -1.91 2.57
CA THR A 294 -18.27 -2.55 2.18
C THR A 294 -19.49 -1.77 2.67
N GLY A 295 -19.29 -0.55 3.13
CA GLY A 295 -20.31 0.37 3.65
C GLY A 295 -19.64 1.58 4.32
N GLY A 296 -20.46 2.38 5.01
CA GLY A 296 -20.00 3.56 5.74
C GLY A 296 -19.82 4.81 4.89
N THR A 297 -19.38 5.88 5.55
CA THR A 297 -19.23 7.21 4.94
C THR A 297 -17.93 7.87 5.35
N ILE A 298 -17.16 8.32 4.36
CA ILE A 298 -15.96 9.14 4.53
C ILE A 298 -16.25 10.52 3.96
N SER A 299 -16.47 11.54 4.82
CA SER A 299 -16.98 12.82 4.35
C SER A 299 -16.35 14.03 5.04
N GLU A 300 -16.31 15.15 4.31
CA GLU A 300 -15.90 16.46 4.84
C GLU A 300 -14.47 16.50 5.42
N ASN A 301 -13.66 15.48 5.12
CA ASN A 301 -12.25 15.42 5.54
C ASN A 301 -11.37 16.30 4.65
N LYS A 302 -10.21 16.73 5.18
CA LYS A 302 -9.31 17.67 4.50
C LYS A 302 -7.87 17.21 4.55
N ALA A 303 -7.20 17.25 3.39
CA ALA A 303 -5.76 17.05 3.28
C ALA A 303 -5.07 18.28 2.68
N GLY A 304 -3.83 18.52 3.07
CA GLY A 304 -3.02 19.62 2.52
C GLY A 304 -2.55 19.33 1.09
N SER A 305 -2.12 18.11 0.83
CA SER A 305 -1.49 17.73 -0.46
C SER A 305 -2.29 16.71 -1.26
N ALA A 306 -2.73 15.58 -0.66
CA ALA A 306 -3.39 14.52 -1.41
C ALA A 306 -4.37 13.70 -0.58
N GLY A 307 -5.42 13.19 -1.27
CA GLY A 307 -6.40 12.30 -0.67
C GLY A 307 -7.21 12.98 0.44
N GLY A 308 -8.07 13.92 0.08
CA GLY A 308 -8.91 14.60 1.08
C GLY A 308 -9.70 13.63 1.95
N GLY A 309 -10.25 12.56 1.35
CA GLY A 309 -10.86 11.43 2.05
C GLY A 309 -9.86 10.33 2.34
N ILE A 310 -9.27 9.74 1.29
CA ILE A 310 -8.41 8.55 1.36
C ILE A 310 -7.11 8.80 0.58
N TYR A 311 -5.99 8.40 1.18
CA TYR A 311 -4.68 8.31 0.52
C TYR A 311 -4.19 6.87 0.51
N VAL A 312 -3.78 6.37 -0.67
CA VAL A 312 -3.27 5.00 -0.88
C VAL A 312 -1.84 5.08 -1.34
N GLN A 313 -0.90 4.60 -0.53
CA GLN A 313 0.53 4.71 -0.78
C GLN A 313 1.06 3.59 -1.68
N ALA A 314 1.99 3.94 -2.58
CA ALA A 314 2.87 3.01 -3.28
C ALA A 314 3.85 2.33 -2.30
N GLY A 315 4.35 1.15 -2.67
CA GLY A 315 5.26 0.39 -1.82
C GLY A 315 6.53 -0.08 -2.52
N THR A 316 7.45 -0.67 -1.76
CA THR A 316 8.65 -1.31 -2.28
C THR A 316 8.51 -2.84 -2.27
N GLY A 317 9.06 -3.50 -3.29
CA GLY A 317 8.91 -4.96 -3.40
C GLY A 317 7.44 -5.38 -3.57
N ASN A 318 6.95 -6.30 -2.74
CA ASN A 318 5.55 -6.76 -2.75
C ASN A 318 4.64 -5.96 -1.80
N GLY A 319 5.14 -4.87 -1.21
CA GLY A 319 4.47 -4.14 -0.15
C GLY A 319 3.79 -2.86 -0.64
N TYR A 320 2.76 -2.94 -1.46
CA TYR A 320 1.94 -1.81 -1.88
C TYR A 320 0.59 -1.78 -1.15
N SER A 321 0.05 -0.59 -0.91
CA SER A 321 -1.26 -0.45 -0.27
C SER A 321 -2.41 -0.67 -1.24
N VAL A 322 -3.51 -1.20 -0.73
CA VAL A 322 -4.70 -1.54 -1.52
C VAL A 322 -5.95 -0.96 -0.88
N ALA A 323 -6.78 -0.29 -1.66
CA ALA A 323 -8.13 0.09 -1.26
C ALA A 323 -9.16 -0.67 -2.11
N ASN A 324 -9.91 -1.56 -1.46
CA ASN A 324 -11.01 -2.31 -2.04
C ASN A 324 -12.32 -1.64 -1.62
N ILE A 325 -13.01 -0.97 -2.52
CA ILE A 325 -14.23 -0.23 -2.21
C ILE A 325 -15.39 -0.81 -3.03
N SER A 326 -16.27 -1.54 -2.38
CA SER A 326 -17.41 -2.21 -3.00
C SER A 326 -18.75 -1.59 -2.64
N ALA A 327 -18.85 -0.82 -1.53
CA ALA A 327 -20.03 -0.04 -1.18
C ALA A 327 -19.67 1.13 -0.26
N GLY A 328 -20.54 2.14 -0.17
CA GLY A 328 -20.41 3.29 0.74
C GLY A 328 -20.24 4.64 0.04
N LYS A 329 -19.95 5.67 0.83
CA LYS A 329 -19.90 7.06 0.34
C LYS A 329 -18.60 7.76 0.67
N ILE A 330 -18.02 8.43 -0.33
CA ILE A 330 -16.81 9.27 -0.21
C ILE A 330 -17.19 10.67 -0.73
N THR A 331 -17.61 11.55 0.18
CA THR A 331 -18.31 12.77 -0.24
C THR A 331 -17.77 14.03 0.44
N LYS A 332 -17.76 15.13 -0.30
CA LYS A 332 -17.40 16.47 0.22
C LYS A 332 -16.01 16.56 0.86
N ASN A 333 -15.11 15.62 0.59
CA ASN A 333 -13.74 15.68 1.04
C ASN A 333 -12.94 16.70 0.21
N LYS A 334 -11.84 17.17 0.75
CA LYS A 334 -11.14 18.30 0.13
C LYS A 334 -9.62 18.19 0.22
N VAL A 335 -8.95 18.42 -0.91
CA VAL A 335 -7.53 18.81 -0.96
C VAL A 335 -7.43 20.32 -1.08
N ILE A 336 -6.75 20.98 -0.12
CA ILE A 336 -6.66 22.44 -0.04
C ILE A 336 -5.42 23.04 -0.69
N GLY A 337 -4.43 22.22 -1.04
CA GLY A 337 -3.23 22.63 -1.77
C GLY A 337 -2.30 23.55 -0.98
N ASN A 338 -2.25 23.42 0.35
CA ASN A 338 -1.36 24.18 1.23
C ASN A 338 -0.25 23.33 1.87
N GLY A 339 -0.22 22.02 1.60
CA GLY A 339 0.84 21.11 2.03
C GLY A 339 2.18 21.39 1.32
N ILE A 340 3.23 20.72 1.73
CA ILE A 340 4.57 20.87 1.12
C ILE A 340 4.55 20.41 -0.34
N TYR A 341 3.80 19.34 -0.64
CA TYR A 341 3.70 18.73 -1.98
C TYR A 341 2.54 19.28 -2.82
N LYS A 342 2.04 20.46 -2.49
CA LYS A 342 0.84 21.11 -3.04
C LYS A 342 0.75 21.22 -4.57
N ALA A 343 1.86 21.06 -5.27
CA ALA A 343 1.90 21.20 -6.72
C ALA A 343 1.86 19.86 -7.48
N LEU A 344 2.00 18.74 -6.79
CA LEU A 344 2.25 17.42 -7.40
C LEU A 344 1.06 16.46 -7.31
N PHE A 345 0.23 16.60 -6.26
CA PHE A 345 -0.80 15.63 -5.92
C PHE A 345 -2.20 16.24 -6.03
N GLY A 346 -3.23 15.48 -5.67
CA GLY A 346 -4.63 15.91 -5.73
C GLY A 346 -5.56 14.88 -5.09
N GLY A 347 -6.66 14.53 -5.75
CA GLY A 347 -7.62 13.55 -5.26
C GLY A 347 -8.45 14.10 -4.08
N GLY A 348 -9.44 14.95 -4.37
CA GLY A 348 -10.31 15.51 -3.34
C GLY A 348 -11.00 14.42 -2.51
N GLY A 349 -11.50 13.36 -3.16
CA GLY A 349 -12.02 12.15 -2.51
C GLY A 349 -10.90 11.17 -2.19
N ILE A 350 -10.26 10.62 -3.21
CA ILE A 350 -9.24 9.58 -3.12
C ILE A 350 -7.99 10.00 -3.89
N TYR A 351 -6.81 9.70 -3.35
CA TYR A 351 -5.57 9.75 -4.09
C TYR A 351 -4.83 8.41 -4.01
N VAL A 352 -4.39 7.91 -5.18
CA VAL A 352 -3.62 6.67 -5.29
C VAL A 352 -2.21 7.02 -5.74
N ASN A 353 -1.23 6.77 -4.89
CA ASN A 353 0.17 7.04 -5.20
C ASN A 353 0.78 5.90 -6.03
N GLY A 354 1.67 6.25 -6.93
CA GLY A 354 2.32 5.33 -7.86
C GLY A 354 3.81 5.21 -7.66
N GLU A 355 4.40 4.41 -8.53
CA GLU A 355 5.82 4.21 -8.58
C GLU A 355 6.55 5.54 -8.83
N ASP A 356 7.56 5.81 -8.04
CA ASP A 356 8.55 6.84 -8.34
C ASP A 356 9.72 6.20 -9.08
N HIS A 357 9.83 6.45 -10.38
CA HIS A 357 10.92 5.93 -11.22
C HIS A 357 12.33 6.33 -10.74
N LEU A 358 12.43 7.25 -9.80
CA LEU A 358 13.69 7.62 -9.15
C LEU A 358 14.11 6.60 -8.07
N VAL A 359 13.18 5.79 -7.58
CA VAL A 359 13.43 4.76 -6.56
C VAL A 359 13.12 3.40 -7.16
N ASN A 360 14.15 2.66 -7.54
CA ASN A 360 14.02 1.31 -8.09
C ASN A 360 13.20 0.40 -7.16
N ASN A 361 12.29 -0.39 -7.74
CA ASN A 361 11.44 -1.40 -7.09
C ASN A 361 10.28 -0.86 -6.23
N ARG A 362 9.69 0.26 -6.56
CA ARG A 362 8.38 0.65 -6.01
C ARG A 362 7.26 0.09 -6.89
N ASN A 363 6.20 -0.38 -6.23
CA ASN A 363 4.96 -0.80 -6.88
C ASN A 363 3.85 0.21 -6.61
N ASN A 364 2.97 0.36 -7.57
CA ASN A 364 1.81 1.24 -7.44
C ASN A 364 0.94 0.86 -6.25
N GLY A 365 0.42 1.85 -5.52
CA GLY A 365 -0.79 1.67 -4.73
C GLY A 365 -1.96 1.33 -5.65
N ILE A 366 -2.93 0.58 -5.15
CA ILE A 366 -4.05 0.07 -5.96
C ILE A 366 -5.38 0.50 -5.38
N LEU A 367 -6.26 1.00 -6.23
CA LEU A 367 -7.68 1.20 -5.94
C LEU A 367 -8.51 0.25 -6.80
N TYR A 368 -9.29 -0.60 -6.15
CA TYR A 368 -10.40 -1.33 -6.77
C TYR A 368 -11.71 -0.66 -6.38
N LEU A 369 -12.47 -0.23 -7.38
CA LEU A 369 -13.74 0.45 -7.20
C LEU A 369 -14.84 -0.27 -7.95
N LYS A 370 -15.82 -0.80 -7.20
CA LYS A 370 -16.91 -1.61 -7.76
C LYS A 370 -18.21 -0.81 -7.79
N ASN A 371 -19.00 -0.96 -8.84
CA ASN A 371 -20.36 -0.40 -8.99
C ASN A 371 -20.50 1.04 -8.46
N ALA A 372 -19.75 1.98 -9.06
CA ALA A 372 -19.63 3.31 -8.52
C ALA A 372 -20.24 4.39 -9.42
N VAL A 373 -20.62 5.50 -8.80
CA VAL A 373 -20.76 6.79 -9.50
C VAL A 373 -19.76 7.80 -8.96
N VAL A 374 -19.05 8.48 -9.89
CA VAL A 374 -18.09 9.55 -9.61
C VAL A 374 -18.66 10.83 -10.20
N LYS A 375 -19.39 11.60 -9.39
CA LYS A 375 -20.20 12.73 -9.88
C LYS A 375 -20.08 14.00 -9.04
N ASN A 376 -20.35 15.13 -9.64
CA ASN A 376 -20.40 16.43 -8.94
C ASN A 376 -19.10 16.78 -8.18
N ASN A 377 -17.96 16.18 -8.57
CA ASN A 377 -16.66 16.52 -8.01
C ASN A 377 -16.05 17.70 -8.76
N ARG A 378 -15.13 18.42 -8.10
CA ARG A 378 -14.54 19.63 -8.66
C ARG A 378 -13.02 19.65 -8.47
N SER A 379 -12.30 19.95 -9.53
CA SER A 379 -10.87 20.26 -9.47
C SER A 379 -10.55 21.67 -9.99
N GLY A 380 -9.43 22.20 -9.52
CA GLY A 380 -8.95 23.53 -9.95
C GLY A 380 -8.24 23.52 -11.28
N LEU A 381 -7.58 22.42 -11.66
CA LEU A 381 -6.78 22.34 -12.87
C LEU A 381 -7.35 21.34 -13.89
N GLY A 382 -7.47 20.06 -13.54
CA GLY A 382 -7.93 19.06 -14.49
C GLY A 382 -8.57 17.84 -13.84
N GLY A 383 -9.45 17.14 -14.60
CA GLY A 383 -10.09 15.91 -14.17
C GLY A 383 -10.98 16.09 -12.94
N GLY A 384 -12.16 16.65 -13.10
CA GLY A 384 -13.12 16.83 -12.00
C GLY A 384 -13.51 15.51 -11.35
N GLY A 385 -13.74 14.48 -12.17
CA GLY A 385 -13.98 13.10 -11.70
C GLY A 385 -12.69 12.38 -11.40
N TYR A 386 -11.85 12.19 -12.40
CA TYR A 386 -10.57 11.49 -12.34
C TYR A 386 -9.45 12.30 -12.98
N ALA A 387 -8.26 12.25 -12.39
CA ALA A 387 -7.04 12.80 -13.01
C ALA A 387 -5.83 11.91 -12.75
N SER A 388 -5.03 11.64 -13.78
CA SER A 388 -3.71 11.05 -13.63
C SER A 388 -2.65 12.12 -13.34
N CYS A 389 -1.57 11.72 -12.67
CA CYS A 389 -0.36 12.52 -12.54
C CYS A 389 0.63 12.18 -13.66
N PRO A 390 1.22 13.18 -14.33
CA PRO A 390 2.11 12.92 -15.46
C PRO A 390 3.48 12.35 -15.08
N SER A 391 3.86 12.28 -13.83
CA SER A 391 5.21 11.86 -13.42
C SER A 391 5.41 10.35 -13.26
N SER A 392 4.33 9.57 -13.24
CA SER A 392 4.37 8.12 -13.03
C SER A 392 3.43 7.38 -13.97
N SER A 393 3.64 6.07 -14.13
CA SER A 393 2.69 5.21 -14.86
C SER A 393 1.38 5.14 -14.12
N THR A 394 0.27 5.23 -14.84
CA THR A 394 -1.08 5.15 -14.30
C THR A 394 -1.89 4.14 -15.10
N GLU A 395 -2.51 3.20 -14.42
CA GLU A 395 -3.41 2.23 -15.02
C GLU A 395 -4.85 2.54 -14.63
N ILE A 396 -5.74 2.68 -15.62
CA ILE A 396 -7.16 2.91 -15.42
C ILE A 396 -7.94 1.92 -16.26
N ASN A 397 -8.87 1.24 -15.63
CA ASN A 397 -9.89 0.47 -16.30
C ASN A 397 -11.26 0.95 -15.83
N VAL A 398 -11.97 1.67 -16.71
CA VAL A 398 -13.36 2.08 -16.49
C VAL A 398 -14.24 1.13 -17.28
N LYS A 399 -14.74 0.08 -16.61
CA LYS A 399 -15.51 -0.99 -17.25
C LYS A 399 -16.78 -1.25 -16.46
N ASN A 400 -17.88 -1.51 -17.16
CA ASN A 400 -19.18 -2.00 -16.68
C ASN A 400 -19.43 -1.86 -15.16
N GLY A 401 -19.92 -0.76 -14.69
CA GLY A 401 -20.19 -0.58 -13.25
C GLY A 401 -19.73 0.76 -12.69
N VAL A 402 -19.09 1.62 -13.49
CA VAL A 402 -18.72 2.97 -13.05
C VAL A 402 -19.29 4.03 -13.97
N GLY A 403 -20.07 4.95 -13.40
CA GLY A 403 -20.53 6.17 -14.06
C GLY A 403 -19.68 7.37 -13.66
N ILE A 404 -19.03 8.03 -14.63
CA ILE A 404 -18.24 9.26 -14.39
C ILE A 404 -18.88 10.39 -15.16
N PHE A 405 -19.61 11.28 -14.49
CA PHE A 405 -20.35 12.35 -15.17
C PHE A 405 -20.64 13.53 -14.23
N GLY A 406 -21.02 14.68 -14.83
CA GLY A 406 -21.40 15.85 -14.06
C GLY A 406 -20.30 16.48 -13.21
N ASN A 407 -19.05 16.12 -13.43
CA ASN A 407 -17.93 16.69 -12.72
C ASN A 407 -17.51 18.04 -13.32
N PHE A 408 -16.62 18.77 -12.67
CA PHE A 408 -16.20 20.09 -13.09
C PHE A 408 -14.71 20.32 -12.93
N SER A 409 -14.07 20.80 -13.99
CA SER A 409 -12.70 21.34 -13.93
C SER A 409 -12.47 22.34 -15.08
N LEU A 410 -11.28 22.95 -15.12
CA LEU A 410 -10.86 23.85 -16.20
C LEU A 410 -10.48 23.07 -17.47
N ARG A 411 -9.95 21.84 -17.32
CA ARG A 411 -9.58 20.93 -18.42
C ARG A 411 -10.13 19.54 -18.10
N ALA A 412 -10.65 18.85 -19.11
CA ALA A 412 -11.19 17.50 -18.94
C ALA A 412 -12.17 17.43 -17.76
N GLN A 413 -13.40 17.85 -17.93
CA GLN A 413 -14.36 17.95 -16.81
C GLN A 413 -14.48 16.63 -16.04
N ASP A 414 -14.48 15.49 -16.74
CA ASP A 414 -14.70 14.20 -16.12
C ASP A 414 -13.41 13.40 -15.96
N VAL A 415 -12.61 13.20 -17.04
CA VAL A 415 -11.40 12.38 -16.99
C VAL A 415 -10.23 13.08 -17.66
N LEU A 416 -9.12 13.22 -16.94
CA LEU A 416 -7.84 13.71 -17.44
C LEU A 416 -6.78 12.62 -17.32
N ILE A 417 -6.15 12.26 -18.44
CA ILE A 417 -4.96 11.39 -18.44
C ILE A 417 -3.85 12.12 -19.17
N GLU A 418 -2.77 12.41 -18.48
CA GLU A 418 -1.61 13.11 -19.03
C GLU A 418 -0.37 12.22 -19.01
N SER A 419 0.40 12.23 -20.09
CA SER A 419 1.75 11.70 -20.11
C SER A 419 2.77 12.76 -19.67
N GLY A 420 3.72 12.35 -18.87
CA GLY A 420 4.55 13.17 -18.04
C GLY A 420 5.56 14.11 -18.64
N TYR A 421 5.20 15.24 -19.24
CA TYR A 421 6.25 16.18 -19.66
C TYR A 421 6.06 17.66 -19.29
N SER A 422 5.07 18.03 -18.48
CA SER A 422 4.83 19.46 -18.22
C SER A 422 5.75 20.09 -17.17
N LEU A 423 6.53 19.32 -16.41
CA LEU A 423 7.26 19.80 -15.22
C LEU A 423 8.80 19.74 -15.30
N ASN A 424 9.41 19.49 -16.45
CA ASN A 424 10.87 19.28 -16.56
C ASN A 424 11.43 18.15 -15.66
N ILE A 425 10.59 17.21 -15.26
CA ILE A 425 11.01 16.05 -14.51
C ILE A 425 11.61 15.04 -15.50
N ALA A 426 12.79 14.51 -15.20
CA ALA A 426 13.56 13.65 -16.10
C ALA A 426 12.89 12.29 -16.39
N HIS A 427 11.73 12.01 -15.80
CA HIS A 427 10.99 10.77 -15.91
C HIS A 427 9.55 11.05 -16.30
N SER A 428 9.19 10.64 -17.50
CA SER A 428 7.83 10.70 -18.01
C SER A 428 7.14 9.39 -17.73
N GLY A 429 6.03 9.42 -16.98
CA GLY A 429 5.12 8.29 -16.89
C GLY A 429 4.51 7.96 -18.25
N SER A 430 4.19 6.70 -18.47
CA SER A 430 3.46 6.23 -19.63
C SER A 430 2.12 5.63 -19.16
N PRO A 431 1.10 6.48 -18.92
CA PRO A 431 -0.20 6.01 -18.44
C PRO A 431 -0.79 5.00 -19.41
N HIS A 432 -1.16 3.84 -18.89
CA HIS A 432 -1.98 2.86 -19.58
C HIS A 432 -3.42 3.15 -19.23
N TYR A 433 -4.33 3.08 -20.17
CA TYR A 433 -5.73 3.35 -19.93
C TYR A 433 -6.66 2.53 -20.82
N SER A 434 -7.80 2.18 -20.25
CA SER A 434 -8.94 1.61 -20.96
C SER A 434 -10.22 2.19 -20.37
N ILE A 435 -11.02 2.84 -21.18
CA ILE A 435 -12.22 3.57 -20.75
C ILE A 435 -13.43 3.02 -21.47
N SER A 436 -14.44 2.61 -20.71
CA SER A 436 -15.70 2.13 -21.26
C SER A 436 -16.43 3.24 -22.02
N PRO A 437 -17.04 2.93 -23.19
CA PRO A 437 -17.95 3.83 -23.86
C PRO A 437 -19.36 3.85 -23.23
N PHE A 438 -19.65 2.98 -22.25
CA PHE A 438 -20.96 2.85 -21.62
C PHE A 438 -20.86 2.94 -20.11
N MET A 439 -21.87 3.58 -19.50
CA MET A 439 -22.12 3.59 -18.07
C MET A 439 -22.84 2.31 -17.60
N PRO A 440 -22.87 2.04 -16.28
CA PRO A 440 -23.76 1.02 -15.72
C PRO A 440 -25.20 1.26 -16.20
N GLY A 441 -25.89 0.18 -16.55
CA GLY A 441 -27.23 0.26 -17.15
C GLY A 441 -27.25 0.46 -18.66
N GLY A 442 -26.06 0.59 -19.30
CA GLY A 442 -25.90 0.64 -20.76
C GLY A 442 -26.05 2.00 -21.40
N SER A 443 -26.19 3.08 -20.63
CA SER A 443 -26.21 4.44 -21.19
C SER A 443 -24.86 4.81 -21.76
N PRO A 444 -24.78 5.29 -23.04
CA PRO A 444 -23.52 5.70 -23.62
C PRO A 444 -23.04 7.01 -23.02
N TYR A 445 -21.71 7.13 -22.78
CA TYR A 445 -21.10 8.37 -22.32
C TYR A 445 -21.11 9.48 -23.37
N HIS A 446 -21.02 9.14 -24.67
CA HIS A 446 -20.74 10.11 -25.72
C HIS A 446 -19.56 11.03 -25.36
N TRP A 447 -18.41 10.38 -25.08
CA TRP A 447 -17.19 11.10 -24.70
C TRP A 447 -16.80 12.15 -25.72
N LYS A 448 -16.57 13.36 -25.25
CA LYS A 448 -16.09 14.49 -26.02
C LYS A 448 -14.75 14.97 -25.48
N ASP A 449 -13.94 15.53 -26.35
CA ASP A 449 -12.73 16.26 -25.96
C ASP A 449 -13.03 17.71 -25.58
N ASP A 450 -12.01 18.46 -25.13
CA ASP A 450 -12.18 19.87 -24.71
C ASP A 450 -12.56 20.82 -25.87
N THR A 451 -12.56 20.37 -27.14
CA THR A 451 -13.08 21.11 -28.30
C THR A 451 -14.58 20.85 -28.53
N GLY A 452 -15.15 19.85 -27.87
CA GLY A 452 -16.52 19.41 -28.00
C GLY A 452 -16.73 18.38 -29.12
N GLU A 453 -15.66 17.85 -29.72
CA GLU A 453 -15.73 16.78 -30.71
C GLU A 453 -15.82 15.41 -30.00
N GLU A 454 -16.60 14.48 -30.61
CA GLU A 454 -16.70 13.12 -30.09
C GLU A 454 -15.36 12.38 -30.20
N VAL A 455 -14.96 11.71 -29.09
CA VAL A 455 -13.75 10.90 -29.04
C VAL A 455 -14.04 9.53 -29.64
N PRO A 456 -13.32 9.12 -30.70
CA PRO A 456 -13.51 7.80 -31.31
C PRO A 456 -13.23 6.66 -30.33
N LEU A 457 -13.98 5.54 -30.45
CA LEU A 457 -13.85 4.39 -29.53
C LEU A 457 -12.42 3.82 -29.48
N ASN A 458 -11.70 3.83 -30.60
CA ASN A 458 -10.30 3.37 -30.66
C ASN A 458 -9.29 4.31 -29.94
N LYS A 459 -9.74 5.43 -29.42
CA LYS A 459 -8.96 6.35 -28.60
C LYS A 459 -9.27 6.22 -27.11
N LEU A 460 -10.25 5.40 -26.75
CA LEU A 460 -10.61 5.18 -25.33
C LEU A 460 -9.71 4.14 -24.65
N SER A 461 -8.79 3.51 -25.37
CA SER A 461 -7.78 2.62 -24.79
C SER A 461 -6.42 2.84 -25.44
N GLY A 462 -5.35 2.67 -24.69
CA GLY A 462 -3.99 2.84 -25.19
C GLY A 462 -2.95 3.14 -24.12
N ILE A 463 -1.79 3.55 -24.60
CA ILE A 463 -0.65 3.97 -23.80
C ILE A 463 -0.24 5.38 -24.26
N LEU A 464 -0.11 6.30 -23.32
CA LEU A 464 0.49 7.60 -23.59
C LEU A 464 2.01 7.49 -23.40
N ASN A 465 2.77 7.78 -24.46
CA ASN A 465 4.20 7.47 -24.52
C ASN A 465 5.12 8.59 -24.00
N GLY A 466 4.63 9.44 -23.10
CA GLY A 466 5.46 10.46 -22.46
C GLY A 466 5.80 11.66 -23.35
N ASN A 467 5.17 11.82 -24.50
CA ASN A 467 5.30 12.99 -25.33
C ASN A 467 4.47 14.15 -24.75
N LYS A 468 5.02 15.35 -24.81
CA LYS A 468 4.43 16.56 -24.23
C LYS A 468 2.99 16.86 -24.65
N ASP A 469 2.57 16.37 -25.82
CA ASP A 469 1.28 16.66 -26.45
C ASP A 469 0.31 15.48 -26.37
N GLU A 470 0.71 14.37 -25.73
CA GLU A 470 -0.16 13.23 -25.55
C GLU A 470 -0.96 13.38 -24.25
N VAL A 471 -2.21 13.71 -24.40
CA VAL A 471 -3.17 13.87 -23.30
C VAL A 471 -4.53 13.36 -23.75
N LEU A 472 -5.21 12.65 -22.87
CA LEU A 472 -6.62 12.31 -23.06
C LEU A 472 -7.48 13.20 -22.17
N LEU A 473 -8.32 13.99 -22.79
CA LEU A 473 -9.25 14.94 -22.16
C LEU A 473 -10.66 14.46 -22.46
N LEU A 474 -11.40 14.05 -21.44
CA LEU A 474 -12.74 13.54 -21.65
C LEU A 474 -13.77 14.30 -20.79
N HIS A 475 -14.89 14.61 -21.41
CA HIS A 475 -16.10 15.04 -20.73
C HIS A 475 -17.35 14.46 -21.39
N THR A 476 -18.43 14.42 -20.64
CA THR A 476 -19.76 14.08 -21.15
C THR A 476 -20.73 15.20 -20.81
N ASP A 477 -21.75 15.40 -21.66
CA ASP A 477 -22.83 16.35 -21.38
C ASP A 477 -23.84 15.82 -20.37
N ILE A 478 -23.71 14.55 -19.99
CA ILE A 478 -24.58 13.89 -19.01
C ILE A 478 -24.33 14.50 -17.64
N LYS A 479 -25.39 14.89 -16.96
CA LYS A 479 -25.34 15.45 -15.60
C LYS A 479 -25.89 14.48 -14.55
N GLU A 480 -26.84 13.68 -14.95
CA GLU A 480 -27.56 12.71 -14.12
C GLU A 480 -27.89 11.49 -14.99
N ASP A 481 -27.77 10.29 -14.45
CA ASP A 481 -28.19 9.05 -15.09
C ASP A 481 -28.79 8.12 -14.03
N GLU A 482 -30.14 8.04 -14.02
CA GLU A 482 -30.87 7.27 -13.01
C GLU A 482 -30.50 5.79 -13.01
N ALA A 483 -30.17 5.22 -14.18
CA ALA A 483 -29.80 3.81 -14.27
C ALA A 483 -28.44 3.56 -13.62
N ALA A 484 -27.44 4.37 -13.97
CA ALA A 484 -26.12 4.29 -13.36
C ALA A 484 -26.15 4.55 -11.86
N GLU A 485 -26.92 5.56 -11.42
CA GLU A 485 -27.05 5.91 -10.00
C GLU A 485 -27.76 4.83 -9.17
N SER A 486 -28.79 4.20 -9.72
CA SER A 486 -29.54 3.15 -9.03
C SER A 486 -28.75 1.84 -8.90
N LEU A 487 -27.81 1.58 -9.80
CA LEU A 487 -26.94 0.42 -9.77
C LEU A 487 -25.67 0.65 -8.91
N ALA A 488 -25.39 1.91 -8.57
CA ALA A 488 -24.17 2.23 -7.81
C ALA A 488 -24.30 1.84 -6.33
N GLU A 489 -23.35 1.08 -5.85
CA GLU A 489 -23.16 0.78 -4.43
C GLU A 489 -22.17 1.77 -3.79
N VAL A 490 -21.31 2.39 -4.60
CA VAL A 490 -20.31 3.39 -4.17
C VAL A 490 -20.66 4.75 -4.75
N GLU A 491 -20.66 5.78 -3.90
CA GLU A 491 -20.83 7.18 -4.31
C GLU A 491 -19.57 7.99 -3.99
N ILE A 492 -18.92 8.55 -5.04
CA ILE A 492 -17.81 9.51 -4.91
C ILE A 492 -18.32 10.86 -5.42
N SER A 493 -18.78 11.75 -4.51
CA SER A 493 -19.44 12.96 -4.95
C SER A 493 -19.13 14.20 -4.12
N GLY A 494 -19.22 15.36 -4.77
CA GLY A 494 -19.04 16.66 -4.13
C GLY A 494 -17.63 16.91 -3.57
N ASN A 495 -16.66 16.06 -3.88
CA ASN A 495 -15.28 16.23 -3.43
C ASN A 495 -14.59 17.36 -4.22
N THR A 496 -13.60 17.98 -3.62
CA THR A 496 -12.91 19.12 -4.23
C THR A 496 -11.40 19.00 -4.10
N SER A 497 -10.70 19.34 -5.16
CA SER A 497 -9.24 19.50 -5.17
C SER A 497 -8.88 20.87 -5.75
N THR A 498 -7.96 21.59 -5.14
CA THR A 498 -7.42 22.82 -5.73
C THR A 498 -6.46 22.54 -6.89
N ILE A 499 -6.05 21.29 -7.06
CA ILE A 499 -5.12 20.81 -8.09
C ILE A 499 -5.91 19.93 -9.08
N ASN A 500 -5.52 18.69 -9.23
CA ASN A 500 -6.15 17.71 -10.13
C ASN A 500 -7.01 16.70 -9.37
N GLY A 501 -7.90 16.00 -10.07
CA GLY A 501 -8.69 14.90 -9.51
C GLY A 501 -9.64 15.35 -8.39
N GLY A 502 -10.78 15.93 -8.73
CA GLY A 502 -11.77 16.34 -7.73
C GLY A 502 -12.33 15.14 -6.97
N GLY A 503 -12.72 14.10 -7.67
CA GLY A 503 -13.10 12.80 -7.11
C GLY A 503 -11.88 11.96 -6.77
N ILE A 504 -11.15 11.55 -7.80
CA ILE A 504 -10.00 10.65 -7.72
C ILE A 504 -8.80 11.28 -8.42
N GLY A 505 -7.65 11.32 -7.76
CA GLY A 505 -6.35 11.63 -8.33
C GLY A 505 -5.46 10.40 -8.27
N SER A 506 -4.63 10.16 -9.28
CA SER A 506 -3.77 8.97 -9.29
C SER A 506 -2.49 9.16 -10.09
N ASN A 507 -1.42 8.60 -9.58
CA ASN A 507 -0.25 8.16 -10.34
C ASN A 507 0.07 6.68 -10.06
N GLY A 508 -0.88 5.99 -9.42
CA GLY A 508 -0.86 4.55 -9.16
C GLY A 508 -1.79 3.76 -10.10
N THR A 509 -2.26 2.63 -9.63
CA THR A 509 -3.18 1.75 -10.36
C THR A 509 -4.60 1.97 -9.86
N VAL A 510 -5.50 2.36 -10.77
CA VAL A 510 -6.92 2.53 -10.47
C VAL A 510 -7.73 1.64 -11.39
N ILE A 511 -8.47 0.75 -10.78
CA ILE A 511 -9.30 -0.24 -11.46
C ILE A 511 -10.74 0.00 -11.03
N MET A 512 -11.56 0.47 -11.97
CA MET A 512 -12.93 0.85 -11.73
C MET A 512 -13.88 -0.03 -12.56
N GLY A 513 -14.92 -0.53 -11.91
CA GLY A 513 -15.89 -1.44 -12.49
C GLY A 513 -15.76 -2.86 -11.96
N GLU A 514 -16.58 -3.75 -12.47
CA GLU A 514 -16.62 -5.14 -12.04
C GLU A 514 -15.40 -5.89 -12.59
N HIS A 515 -14.63 -6.50 -11.68
CA HIS A 515 -13.58 -7.44 -12.06
C HIS A 515 -14.15 -8.84 -11.97
N GLU A 516 -14.06 -9.56 -13.09
CA GLU A 516 -14.18 -10.99 -13.01
C GLU A 516 -12.92 -11.56 -12.36
N THR A 517 -13.11 -12.22 -11.25
CA THR A 517 -12.05 -12.97 -10.56
C THR A 517 -12.26 -14.47 -10.72
N LEU A 518 -11.16 -15.20 -10.58
CA LEU A 518 -11.18 -16.66 -10.50
C LEU A 518 -10.55 -17.11 -9.18
N GLU A 519 -10.85 -18.32 -8.84
CA GLU A 519 -10.21 -19.04 -7.76
C GLU A 519 -9.43 -20.20 -8.33
N LEU A 520 -8.24 -20.44 -7.81
CA LEU A 520 -7.35 -21.48 -8.29
C LEU A 520 -7.05 -22.45 -7.16
N GLU A 521 -7.47 -23.70 -7.35
CA GLU A 521 -7.19 -24.77 -6.39
C GLU A 521 -5.90 -25.50 -6.78
N VAL A 522 -5.04 -25.74 -5.80
CA VAL A 522 -3.83 -26.55 -5.93
C VAL A 522 -3.92 -27.74 -4.99
N THR A 523 -3.84 -28.95 -5.56
CA THR A 523 -3.83 -30.19 -4.80
C THR A 523 -2.46 -30.85 -4.92
N LYS A 524 -1.87 -31.19 -3.78
CA LYS A 524 -0.59 -31.92 -3.73
C LYS A 524 -0.81 -33.40 -3.48
N LEU A 525 -0.19 -34.21 -4.32
CA LEU A 525 -0.17 -35.68 -4.18
C LEU A 525 1.25 -36.17 -3.97
N TRP A 526 1.37 -37.22 -3.17
CA TRP A 526 2.61 -37.97 -2.93
C TRP A 526 2.40 -39.43 -3.31
N ILE A 527 3.27 -39.98 -4.13
CA ILE A 527 3.14 -41.33 -4.64
C ILE A 527 4.47 -42.07 -4.49
N GLY A 528 4.43 -43.28 -3.91
CA GLY A 528 5.60 -44.14 -3.82
C GLY A 528 6.57 -43.84 -2.69
N ASP A 529 6.19 -42.96 -1.75
CA ASP A 529 6.95 -42.61 -0.57
C ASP A 529 6.22 -42.97 0.73
N SER A 530 6.89 -42.88 1.87
CA SER A 530 6.25 -42.92 3.18
C SER A 530 5.96 -41.50 3.72
N PRO A 531 4.88 -41.31 4.51
CA PRO A 531 4.57 -40.02 5.10
C PRO A 531 5.70 -39.42 5.94
N GLU A 532 6.53 -40.25 6.55
CA GLU A 532 7.66 -39.83 7.40
C GLU A 532 8.82 -39.26 6.61
N SER A 533 8.94 -39.62 5.31
CA SER A 533 9.98 -39.08 4.42
C SER A 533 9.62 -37.73 3.82
N ARG A 534 8.37 -37.27 3.96
CA ARG A 534 7.89 -36.01 3.38
C ARG A 534 8.36 -34.81 4.18
N PRO A 535 8.65 -33.69 3.51
CA PRO A 535 8.95 -32.44 4.21
C PRO A 535 7.74 -31.94 5.02
N GLU A 536 7.98 -31.16 6.06
CA GLU A 536 6.90 -30.56 6.87
C GLU A 536 6.04 -29.56 6.07
N SER A 537 6.61 -28.95 5.06
CA SER A 537 5.93 -28.03 4.18
C SER A 537 6.56 -28.02 2.78
N ILE A 538 5.78 -27.66 1.78
CA ILE A 538 6.26 -27.36 0.42
C ILE A 538 5.95 -25.90 0.09
N THR A 539 6.75 -25.31 -0.78
CA THR A 539 6.53 -23.95 -1.28
C THR A 539 5.99 -24.02 -2.69
N ILE A 540 4.85 -23.37 -2.91
CA ILE A 540 4.20 -23.21 -4.22
C ILE A 540 4.40 -21.76 -4.65
N GLU A 541 4.85 -21.57 -5.87
CA GLU A 541 5.00 -20.30 -6.54
C GLU A 541 3.82 -20.11 -7.50
N LEU A 542 3.13 -18.98 -7.41
CA LEU A 542 2.06 -18.59 -8.32
C LEU A 542 2.61 -17.64 -9.39
N TYR A 543 2.41 -17.96 -10.64
CA TYR A 543 2.82 -17.15 -11.78
C TYR A 543 1.62 -16.72 -12.60
N ARG A 544 1.80 -15.61 -13.31
CA ARG A 544 0.82 -15.04 -14.25
C ARG A 544 1.51 -14.64 -15.54
N SER A 545 0.83 -14.86 -16.66
CA SER A 545 1.16 -14.31 -17.97
C SER A 545 -0.12 -13.81 -18.62
N THR A 546 -0.03 -13.32 -19.87
CA THR A 546 -1.20 -12.98 -20.69
C THR A 546 -1.36 -13.99 -21.83
N ALA A 547 -2.55 -14.06 -22.40
CA ALA A 547 -2.83 -14.99 -23.51
C ALA A 547 -1.98 -14.68 -24.76
N SER A 548 -1.61 -13.40 -24.97
CA SER A 548 -0.73 -12.98 -26.08
C SER A 548 0.75 -13.28 -25.85
N ALA A 549 1.18 -13.47 -24.59
CA ALA A 549 2.57 -13.70 -24.19
C ALA A 549 2.65 -14.76 -23.09
N PRO A 550 2.24 -16.02 -23.34
CA PRO A 550 2.13 -17.06 -22.31
C PRO A 550 3.48 -17.46 -21.72
N GLU A 551 4.60 -17.22 -22.42
CA GLU A 551 5.95 -17.47 -21.95
C GLU A 551 6.47 -16.41 -20.97
N ASN A 552 5.85 -15.22 -20.90
CA ASN A 552 6.27 -14.13 -20.04
C ASN A 552 5.69 -14.31 -18.64
N LEU A 553 6.20 -15.24 -17.89
CA LEU A 553 5.75 -15.57 -16.54
C LEU A 553 6.22 -14.52 -15.52
N VAL A 554 5.27 -13.90 -14.83
CA VAL A 554 5.51 -12.99 -13.72
C VAL A 554 5.18 -13.70 -12.41
N LEU A 555 6.14 -13.83 -11.50
CA LEU A 555 5.91 -14.37 -10.17
C LEU A 555 5.05 -13.40 -9.36
N LEU A 556 3.88 -13.84 -8.92
CA LEU A 556 2.98 -13.04 -8.08
C LEU A 556 3.24 -13.22 -6.59
N GLY A 557 3.65 -14.41 -6.18
CA GLY A 557 3.91 -14.70 -4.78
C GLY A 557 4.22 -16.17 -4.55
N THR A 558 4.55 -16.50 -3.31
CA THR A 558 4.84 -17.85 -2.86
C THR A 558 4.01 -18.17 -1.61
N GLU A 559 3.41 -19.36 -1.60
CA GLU A 559 2.65 -19.86 -0.47
C GLU A 559 3.21 -21.19 0.02
N LYS A 560 3.09 -21.44 1.31
CA LYS A 560 3.50 -22.70 1.93
C LYS A 560 2.30 -23.55 2.26
N ILE A 561 2.27 -24.76 1.72
CA ILE A 561 1.32 -25.77 2.17
C ILE A 561 1.97 -26.54 3.31
N LYS A 562 1.32 -26.54 4.46
CA LYS A 562 1.66 -27.36 5.63
C LYS A 562 0.48 -28.26 5.93
N ASP A 563 0.67 -29.58 5.88
CA ASP A 563 -0.41 -30.45 6.32
C ASP A 563 0.10 -31.68 7.09
N ARG A 564 -0.20 -31.72 8.36
CA ARG A 564 -0.02 -32.89 9.22
C ARG A 564 -1.18 -33.89 9.15
N SER A 565 -2.32 -33.49 8.53
CA SER A 565 -3.54 -34.29 8.41
C SER A 565 -3.67 -35.10 7.11
N GLY A 566 -2.79 -34.83 6.13
CA GLY A 566 -2.81 -35.50 4.82
C GLY A 566 -3.62 -34.79 3.74
N ASN A 567 -4.16 -33.59 4.02
CA ASN A 567 -4.94 -32.81 3.05
C ASN A 567 -4.11 -31.67 2.45
N TRP A 568 -3.19 -32.01 1.57
CA TRP A 568 -2.30 -31.06 0.90
C TRP A 568 -3.02 -30.21 -0.15
N LYS A 569 -3.80 -29.21 0.29
CA LYS A 569 -4.55 -28.31 -0.58
C LYS A 569 -4.21 -26.84 -0.29
N LEU A 570 -4.18 -26.04 -1.34
CA LEU A 570 -4.03 -24.59 -1.30
C LEU A 570 -5.06 -23.98 -2.24
N ARG A 571 -5.60 -22.83 -1.87
CA ARG A 571 -6.53 -22.09 -2.71
C ARG A 571 -6.08 -20.64 -2.82
N PHE A 572 -5.83 -20.18 -4.02
CA PHE A 572 -5.66 -18.78 -4.32
C PHE A 572 -7.02 -18.20 -4.69
N THR A 573 -7.38 -17.06 -4.11
CA THR A 573 -8.68 -16.42 -4.33
C THR A 573 -8.50 -15.01 -4.87
N ASN A 574 -9.55 -14.45 -5.47
CA ASN A 574 -9.57 -13.08 -5.99
C ASN A 574 -8.52 -12.79 -7.08
N LEU A 575 -8.15 -13.80 -7.85
CA LEU A 575 -7.24 -13.62 -8.97
C LEU A 575 -7.97 -12.96 -10.14
N PRO A 576 -7.51 -11.80 -10.67
CA PRO A 576 -8.12 -11.15 -11.82
C PRO A 576 -8.14 -12.08 -13.05
N LYS A 577 -9.27 -12.16 -13.77
CA LYS A 577 -9.37 -12.97 -15.00
C LYS A 577 -8.75 -12.27 -16.21
N TYR A 578 -8.77 -10.95 -16.22
CA TYR A 578 -8.35 -10.13 -17.35
C TYR A 578 -7.41 -9.04 -16.90
N ASP A 579 -6.56 -8.59 -17.80
CA ASP A 579 -5.77 -7.38 -17.61
C ASP A 579 -6.62 -6.12 -17.88
N VAL A 580 -5.98 -4.95 -17.82
CA VAL A 580 -6.62 -3.64 -18.04
C VAL A 580 -7.11 -3.44 -19.50
N TYR A 581 -6.70 -4.31 -20.42
CA TYR A 581 -7.08 -4.29 -21.84
C TYR A 581 -8.08 -5.39 -22.21
N ASP A 582 -8.68 -6.08 -21.24
CA ASP A 582 -9.53 -7.26 -21.41
C ASP A 582 -8.82 -8.49 -21.98
N GLU A 583 -7.50 -8.51 -21.90
CA GLU A 583 -6.74 -9.68 -22.27
C GLU A 583 -6.76 -10.72 -21.14
N PRO A 584 -7.12 -11.99 -21.43
CA PRO A 584 -7.16 -13.02 -20.39
C PRO A 584 -5.80 -13.26 -19.76
N TYR A 585 -5.77 -13.28 -18.44
CA TYR A 585 -4.63 -13.78 -17.69
C TYR A 585 -4.59 -15.30 -17.68
N LEU A 586 -3.39 -15.81 -17.81
CA LEU A 586 -3.08 -17.22 -17.66
C LEU A 586 -2.29 -17.40 -16.35
N TYR A 587 -2.84 -18.20 -15.46
CA TYR A 587 -2.19 -18.52 -14.19
C TYR A 587 -1.60 -19.93 -14.27
N THR A 588 -0.41 -20.05 -13.71
CA THR A 588 0.26 -21.34 -13.52
C THR A 588 0.98 -21.37 -12.18
N VAL A 589 1.28 -22.56 -11.71
CA VAL A 589 1.98 -22.76 -10.45
C VAL A 589 3.24 -23.58 -10.69
N LYS A 590 4.25 -23.32 -9.85
CA LYS A 590 5.45 -24.16 -9.74
C LYS A 590 5.65 -24.57 -8.28
N GLU A 591 6.32 -25.67 -8.10
CA GLU A 591 6.74 -26.12 -6.77
C GLU A 591 8.25 -25.96 -6.63
N LYS A 592 8.71 -25.46 -5.49
CA LYS A 592 10.11 -25.67 -5.10
C LYS A 592 10.25 -27.13 -4.69
N ILE A 593 10.72 -27.95 -5.65
CA ILE A 593 10.76 -29.40 -5.50
C ILE A 593 11.69 -29.77 -4.34
N PRO A 594 11.24 -30.56 -3.36
CA PRO A 594 12.09 -31.01 -2.27
C PRO A 594 13.22 -31.94 -2.80
N GLU A 595 14.35 -31.91 -2.10
CA GLU A 595 15.48 -32.78 -2.44
C GLU A 595 15.08 -34.26 -2.43
N GLY A 596 15.52 -35.01 -3.44
CA GLY A 596 15.22 -36.42 -3.62
C GLY A 596 13.84 -36.72 -4.21
N TYR A 597 13.11 -35.70 -4.67
CA TYR A 597 11.83 -35.87 -5.35
C TYR A 597 11.85 -35.34 -6.78
N SER A 598 10.89 -35.77 -7.56
CA SER A 598 10.55 -35.25 -8.88
C SER A 598 9.08 -34.83 -8.87
N CYS A 599 8.74 -33.70 -9.44
CA CYS A 599 7.39 -33.18 -9.46
C CYS A 599 6.81 -33.18 -10.88
N ARG A 600 5.54 -33.58 -11.01
CA ARG A 600 4.74 -33.41 -12.21
C ARG A 600 3.53 -32.57 -11.91
N ILE A 601 3.32 -31.54 -12.73
CA ILE A 601 2.16 -30.64 -12.62
C ILE A 601 1.18 -30.98 -13.74
N LYS A 602 -0.11 -31.15 -13.39
CA LYS A 602 -1.22 -31.32 -14.32
C LYS A 602 -2.38 -30.44 -13.93
N GLY A 603 -3.24 -30.16 -14.89
CA GLY A 603 -4.43 -29.33 -14.71
C GLY A 603 -4.32 -27.99 -15.40
N SER A 604 -5.25 -27.12 -15.09
CA SER A 604 -5.37 -25.77 -15.63
C SER A 604 -5.87 -24.82 -14.56
N GLN A 605 -5.91 -23.54 -14.87
CA GLN A 605 -6.53 -22.56 -13.95
C GLN A 605 -8.03 -22.77 -13.75
N GLU A 606 -8.72 -23.40 -14.71
CA GLU A 606 -10.15 -23.69 -14.62
C GLU A 606 -10.45 -24.95 -13.80
N ASP A 607 -9.61 -25.99 -13.98
CA ASP A 607 -9.81 -27.31 -13.34
C ASP A 607 -9.05 -27.45 -12.02
N GLY A 608 -8.15 -26.49 -11.72
CA GLY A 608 -7.16 -26.57 -10.64
C GLY A 608 -5.92 -27.35 -11.04
N PHE A 609 -4.85 -27.20 -10.28
CA PHE A 609 -3.56 -27.86 -10.50
C PHE A 609 -3.36 -29.02 -9.53
N ILE A 610 -2.83 -30.11 -10.06
CA ILE A 610 -2.44 -31.30 -9.29
C ILE A 610 -0.91 -31.46 -9.43
N LEU A 611 -0.22 -31.29 -8.30
CA LEU A 611 1.21 -31.43 -8.17
C LEU A 611 1.51 -32.81 -7.59
N THR A 612 2.13 -33.68 -8.37
CA THR A 612 2.43 -35.04 -7.93
C THR A 612 3.92 -35.20 -7.72
N ASN A 613 4.35 -35.47 -6.50
CA ASN A 613 5.75 -35.83 -6.22
C ASN A 613 5.92 -37.36 -6.11
N VAL A 614 7.00 -37.81 -6.68
CA VAL A 614 7.51 -39.19 -6.53
C VAL A 614 8.98 -39.14 -6.10
N PRO A 615 9.48 -40.14 -5.39
CA PRO A 615 10.91 -40.25 -5.13
C PRO A 615 11.70 -40.27 -6.45
N GLY A 616 12.88 -39.64 -6.45
CA GLY A 616 13.77 -39.66 -7.59
C GLY A 616 14.19 -41.06 -8.02
N LEU A 617 14.45 -41.20 -9.30
CA LEU A 617 14.88 -42.48 -9.89
C LEU A 617 16.28 -42.84 -9.46
N SER A 618 16.52 -44.13 -9.27
CA SER A 618 17.86 -44.68 -9.16
C SER A 618 18.05 -45.68 -10.29
N ILE A 619 19.05 -45.46 -11.15
CA ILE A 619 19.32 -46.25 -12.34
C ILE A 619 20.60 -47.07 -12.08
N PRO A 620 20.48 -48.39 -11.81
CA PRO A 620 21.63 -49.25 -11.63
C PRO A 620 22.41 -49.43 -12.95
N VAL A 621 23.73 -49.46 -12.86
CA VAL A 621 24.58 -49.73 -13.98
C VAL A 621 25.60 -50.86 -13.65
N GLU A 622 25.78 -51.76 -14.57
CA GLU A 622 26.74 -52.86 -14.44
C GLU A 622 27.65 -52.93 -15.69
N LYS A 623 28.94 -53.06 -15.46
CA LYS A 623 29.92 -53.21 -16.51
C LYS A 623 30.36 -54.64 -16.65
N ILE A 624 30.32 -55.16 -17.87
CA ILE A 624 30.77 -56.51 -18.22
C ILE A 624 31.93 -56.40 -19.22
N TRP A 625 32.96 -57.23 -19.01
CA TRP A 625 34.09 -57.33 -19.92
C TRP A 625 34.12 -58.69 -20.58
N ILE A 626 34.33 -58.71 -21.91
CA ILE A 626 34.64 -59.91 -22.70
C ILE A 626 36.08 -59.72 -23.23
N GLY A 627 37.02 -60.37 -22.54
CA GLY A 627 38.42 -60.18 -22.69
C GLY A 627 39.12 -59.55 -21.50
N GLU A 628 40.26 -58.90 -21.67
CA GLU A 628 40.92 -58.14 -20.63
C GLU A 628 40.12 -56.86 -20.30
N ASN A 629 40.19 -56.44 -19.06
CA ASN A 629 39.56 -55.19 -18.60
C ASN A 629 40.61 -54.03 -18.53
N THR A 630 40.12 -52.78 -18.46
CA THR A 630 40.88 -51.58 -18.09
C THR A 630 40.78 -51.34 -16.60
N GLU A 631 41.58 -50.39 -16.07
CA GLU A 631 41.49 -50.04 -14.63
C GLU A 631 40.15 -49.36 -14.27
N GLN A 632 39.63 -48.59 -15.20
CA GLN A 632 38.36 -47.86 -15.02
C GLN A 632 37.71 -47.50 -16.36
N VAL A 633 36.44 -47.20 -16.34
CA VAL A 633 35.67 -46.69 -17.47
C VAL A 633 34.83 -45.52 -17.05
N GLU A 634 34.56 -44.59 -17.94
CA GLU A 634 33.62 -43.48 -17.71
C GLU A 634 32.30 -43.75 -18.42
N LEU A 635 31.22 -43.76 -17.65
CA LEU A 635 29.86 -43.87 -18.15
C LEU A 635 29.21 -42.49 -18.17
N ILE A 636 28.45 -42.25 -19.22
CA ILE A 636 27.72 -41.01 -19.45
C ILE A 636 26.23 -41.32 -19.40
N LEU A 637 25.50 -40.62 -18.52
CA LEU A 637 24.05 -40.66 -18.46
C LEU A 637 23.49 -39.57 -19.37
N LEU A 638 22.56 -39.99 -20.24
CA LEU A 638 21.84 -39.07 -21.10
C LEU A 638 20.37 -39.02 -20.65
N ALA A 639 19.79 -37.82 -20.66
CA ALA A 639 18.36 -37.57 -20.48
C ALA A 639 17.82 -36.95 -21.78
N ASP A 640 16.92 -37.65 -22.50
CA ASP A 640 16.40 -37.21 -23.80
C ASP A 640 17.50 -36.86 -24.81
N ASP A 641 18.57 -37.71 -24.83
CA ASP A 641 19.77 -37.56 -25.62
C ASP A 641 20.78 -36.48 -25.17
N ASP A 642 20.45 -35.66 -24.17
CA ASP A 642 21.36 -34.67 -23.60
C ASP A 642 22.17 -35.27 -22.41
N GLU A 643 23.47 -34.99 -22.35
CA GLU A 643 24.34 -35.44 -21.25
C GLU A 643 23.97 -34.71 -19.95
N VAL A 644 23.66 -35.50 -18.89
CA VAL A 644 23.25 -34.93 -17.59
C VAL A 644 24.14 -35.36 -16.41
N ASP A 645 24.86 -36.46 -16.52
CA ASP A 645 25.75 -36.92 -15.46
C ASP A 645 26.84 -37.84 -16.02
N ARG A 646 27.94 -37.98 -15.26
CA ARG A 646 29.07 -38.89 -15.58
C ARG A 646 29.45 -39.69 -14.35
N MET A 647 29.89 -40.93 -14.58
CA MET A 647 30.28 -41.81 -13.50
C MET A 647 31.45 -42.68 -13.91
N THR A 648 32.47 -42.73 -13.08
CA THR A 648 33.59 -43.65 -13.26
C THR A 648 33.29 -44.97 -12.57
N LEU A 649 33.42 -46.13 -13.32
CA LEU A 649 33.35 -47.46 -12.76
C LEU A 649 34.77 -48.09 -12.79
N SER A 650 35.09 -48.88 -11.76
CA SER A 650 36.33 -49.56 -11.64
C SER A 650 36.17 -50.98 -11.04
N GLU A 651 37.23 -51.78 -11.13
CA GLU A 651 37.24 -53.10 -10.51
C GLU A 651 37.08 -53.04 -8.98
N ARG A 652 37.53 -51.91 -8.37
CA ARG A 652 37.43 -51.70 -6.93
C ARG A 652 35.94 -51.62 -6.46
N GLU A 653 35.07 -51.06 -7.27
CA GLU A 653 33.64 -50.97 -7.02
C GLU A 653 32.89 -52.21 -7.50
N GLY A 654 33.59 -53.20 -8.02
CA GLY A 654 32.99 -54.43 -8.55
C GLY A 654 32.22 -54.23 -9.84
N TRP A 655 32.57 -53.18 -10.62
CA TRP A 655 31.96 -52.83 -11.90
C TRP A 655 30.46 -52.58 -11.83
N LYS A 656 29.97 -52.07 -10.65
CA LYS A 656 28.56 -51.73 -10.42
C LYS A 656 28.45 -50.43 -9.68
N ALA A 657 27.42 -49.62 -10.07
CA ALA A 657 27.04 -48.43 -9.38
C ALA A 657 25.57 -48.04 -9.70
N SER A 658 25.14 -46.86 -9.28
CA SER A 658 23.82 -46.34 -9.66
C SER A 658 23.88 -44.84 -9.76
N PHE A 659 23.31 -44.28 -10.82
CA PHE A 659 22.92 -42.88 -10.87
C PHE A 659 21.69 -42.72 -9.97
N SER A 660 21.73 -41.76 -9.06
CA SER A 660 20.67 -41.59 -8.02
C SER A 660 20.06 -40.20 -8.01
N ASN A 661 18.89 -40.06 -7.42
CA ASN A 661 18.16 -38.80 -7.31
C ASN A 661 17.82 -38.15 -8.66
N LEU A 662 17.63 -38.96 -9.70
CA LEU A 662 17.31 -38.47 -11.02
C LEU A 662 15.85 -38.06 -11.13
N PRO A 663 15.51 -36.92 -11.76
CA PRO A 663 14.12 -36.52 -11.98
C PRO A 663 13.42 -37.53 -12.91
N LYS A 664 12.17 -37.84 -12.60
CA LYS A 664 11.34 -38.72 -13.43
C LYS A 664 10.73 -37.99 -14.61
N TRP A 665 10.43 -36.71 -14.42
CA TRP A 665 9.74 -35.88 -15.42
C TRP A 665 10.53 -34.60 -15.70
N ALA A 666 10.50 -34.15 -16.96
CA ALA A 666 11.09 -32.88 -17.36
C ALA A 666 10.34 -31.69 -16.77
N GLU A 667 11.06 -30.68 -16.32
CA GLU A 667 10.47 -29.46 -15.77
C GLU A 667 9.74 -28.60 -16.81
N SER A 668 10.12 -28.73 -18.09
CA SER A 668 9.63 -27.88 -19.19
C SER A 668 8.17 -28.14 -19.52
N ASP A 669 7.76 -29.41 -19.62
CA ASP A 669 6.45 -29.84 -20.10
C ASP A 669 5.88 -31.08 -19.38
N GLY A 670 6.61 -31.61 -18.40
CA GLY A 670 6.20 -32.73 -17.56
C GLY A 670 6.18 -34.10 -18.29
N HIS A 671 6.87 -34.25 -19.42
CA HIS A 671 7.00 -35.56 -20.03
C HIS A 671 7.92 -36.49 -19.19
N GLU A 672 7.82 -37.80 -19.39
CA GLU A 672 8.68 -38.77 -18.72
C GLU A 672 10.03 -38.80 -19.43
N ILE A 673 11.10 -38.48 -18.70
CA ILE A 673 12.48 -38.39 -19.24
C ILE A 673 12.93 -39.77 -19.67
N LEU A 674 13.44 -39.90 -20.90
CA LEU A 674 14.05 -41.11 -21.40
C LEU A 674 15.55 -41.13 -21.06
N TYR A 675 15.88 -41.90 -20.03
CA TYR A 675 17.28 -42.10 -19.66
C TYR A 675 17.91 -43.18 -20.46
N THR A 676 19.11 -42.90 -21.00
CA THR A 676 20.03 -43.84 -21.64
C THR A 676 21.42 -43.69 -21.08
N VAL A 677 22.23 -44.74 -21.20
CA VAL A 677 23.62 -44.73 -20.76
C VAL A 677 24.53 -45.03 -21.93
N THR A 678 25.61 -44.31 -22.07
CA THR A 678 26.67 -44.58 -23.02
C THR A 678 28.03 -44.64 -22.28
N GLU A 679 29.07 -45.00 -22.98
CA GLU A 679 30.44 -45.07 -22.45
C GLU A 679 31.40 -44.22 -23.28
N GLU A 680 32.34 -43.54 -22.66
CA GLU A 680 33.47 -42.96 -23.39
C GLU A 680 34.23 -44.04 -24.13
N PRO A 681 34.44 -43.88 -25.45
CA PRO A 681 35.09 -44.91 -26.31
C PRO A 681 36.45 -45.33 -25.77
N ILE A 682 36.65 -46.65 -25.64
CA ILE A 682 37.95 -47.23 -25.26
C ILE A 682 38.59 -47.84 -26.49
N GLU A 683 39.81 -47.44 -26.76
CA GLU A 683 40.57 -47.95 -27.90
C GLU A 683 40.81 -49.51 -27.83
N GLY A 684 40.43 -50.19 -28.87
CA GLY A 684 40.54 -51.63 -28.95
C GLY A 684 39.34 -52.44 -28.39
N TYR A 685 38.27 -51.76 -28.06
CA TYR A 685 37.02 -52.39 -27.60
C TYR A 685 35.81 -51.96 -28.44
N SER A 686 34.87 -52.84 -28.54
CA SER A 686 33.51 -52.52 -29.01
C SER A 686 32.55 -52.57 -27.85
N VAL A 687 31.72 -51.52 -27.68
CA VAL A 687 30.76 -51.38 -26.62
C VAL A 687 29.37 -51.77 -27.08
N SER A 688 28.60 -52.43 -26.23
CA SER A 688 27.18 -52.64 -26.36
C SER A 688 26.46 -52.33 -25.06
N VAL A 689 25.36 -51.62 -25.13
CA VAL A 689 24.53 -51.26 -23.98
C VAL A 689 23.19 -51.97 -24.13
N SER A 690 22.72 -52.54 -23.03
CA SER A 690 21.41 -53.19 -22.95
C SER A 690 20.75 -52.86 -21.61
N GLY A 691 19.43 -52.93 -21.54
CA GLY A 691 18.63 -52.64 -20.35
C GLY A 691 17.77 -51.41 -20.52
N THR A 692 17.15 -50.98 -19.39
CA THR A 692 16.28 -49.81 -19.34
C THR A 692 16.52 -49.06 -18.04
N ALA A 693 16.05 -47.80 -17.96
CA ALA A 693 16.17 -47.00 -16.74
C ALA A 693 15.51 -47.66 -15.49
N THR A 694 14.47 -48.47 -15.69
CA THR A 694 13.78 -49.18 -14.59
C THR A 694 14.46 -50.48 -14.18
N GLU A 695 15.10 -51.16 -15.09
CA GLU A 695 15.77 -52.45 -14.84
C GLU A 695 17.26 -52.29 -14.59
N GLY A 696 17.83 -51.13 -14.93
CA GLY A 696 19.25 -50.84 -14.96
C GLY A 696 19.87 -51.16 -16.34
N PHE A 697 21.06 -50.60 -16.55
CA PHE A 697 21.83 -50.78 -17.80
C PHE A 697 23.03 -51.70 -17.59
N THR A 698 23.23 -52.56 -18.56
CA THR A 698 24.41 -53.41 -18.67
C THR A 698 25.25 -52.92 -19.85
N ILE A 699 26.46 -52.49 -19.57
CA ILE A 699 27.43 -52.02 -20.57
C ILE A 699 28.49 -53.12 -20.76
N THR A 700 28.55 -53.70 -21.95
CA THR A 700 29.48 -54.79 -22.27
C THR A 700 30.53 -54.34 -23.25
N ASN A 701 31.79 -54.41 -22.83
CA ASN A 701 32.93 -54.19 -23.73
C ASN A 701 33.51 -55.54 -24.19
N THR A 702 33.66 -55.66 -25.49
CA THR A 702 34.27 -56.82 -26.10
C THR A 702 35.62 -56.38 -26.71
N LYS A 703 36.74 -57.06 -26.34
CA LYS A 703 38.02 -56.75 -26.89
C LYS A 703 38.06 -57.14 -28.37
N ASN A 704 38.36 -56.18 -29.24
CA ASN A 704 38.43 -56.41 -30.64
C ASN A 704 39.55 -57.41 -30.94
N PRO A 705 39.37 -58.44 -31.84
CA PRO A 705 40.46 -59.33 -32.20
C PRO A 705 41.60 -58.51 -32.75
N SER A 706 42.79 -58.65 -32.18
CA SER A 706 43.98 -58.00 -32.70
C SER A 706 44.25 -58.50 -34.15
N ASP A 707 44.38 -57.55 -35.08
CA ASP A 707 44.79 -57.84 -36.45
C ASP A 707 46.07 -58.61 -36.40
N ILE A 708 46.03 -59.91 -36.79
CA ILE A 708 47.21 -60.69 -37.10
C ILE A 708 47.78 -60.10 -38.37
N PRO A 709 49.05 -59.66 -38.43
CA PRO A 709 49.62 -59.11 -39.66
C PRO A 709 49.68 -60.19 -40.70
N THR A 710 48.89 -60.12 -41.76
CA THR A 710 48.97 -60.95 -42.96
C THR A 710 50.26 -60.64 -43.71
N PRO A 711 51.05 -61.67 -44.10
CA PRO A 711 52.31 -61.46 -44.82
C PRO A 711 52.04 -60.86 -46.18
N ASN A 712 52.84 -59.85 -46.47
CA ASN A 712 52.86 -59.07 -47.72
C ASN A 712 52.86 -59.87 -48.98
N PRO A 713 51.82 -59.81 -49.91
CA PRO A 713 51.91 -60.44 -51.21
C PRO A 713 52.77 -59.63 -52.19
N LYS A 714 53.64 -60.33 -52.95
CA LYS A 714 54.48 -59.75 -54.02
C LYS A 714 53.71 -59.01 -55.07
N PRO A 715 54.27 -58.00 -55.71
CA PRO A 715 53.64 -57.18 -56.72
C PRO A 715 53.34 -57.96 -58.01
N ASN A 716 52.18 -57.89 -58.57
CA ASN A 716 51.81 -58.44 -59.86
C ASN A 716 51.56 -57.23 -60.81
N PRO A 717 51.87 -57.37 -62.09
CA PRO A 717 51.97 -56.25 -62.98
C PRO A 717 50.64 -55.72 -63.52
N ASN A 718 50.67 -54.47 -63.81
CA ASN A 718 49.66 -53.53 -64.30
C ASN A 718 48.64 -54.17 -65.32
N PRO A 719 47.37 -54.00 -65.14
CA PRO A 719 46.41 -54.10 -66.25
C PRO A 719 45.91 -52.70 -66.68
N LYS A 720 45.62 -52.67 -68.00
CA LYS A 720 45.22 -51.47 -68.74
C LYS A 720 43.92 -50.87 -68.27
N PRO A 721 43.67 -49.59 -68.57
CA PRO A 721 42.48 -48.79 -68.10
C PRO A 721 41.18 -49.29 -68.78
N VAL A 722 40.14 -49.44 -67.97
CA VAL A 722 38.76 -49.70 -68.40
C VAL A 722 38.00 -48.34 -68.35
N PRO A 723 37.15 -48.13 -69.41
CA PRO A 723 36.47 -46.80 -69.54
C PRO A 723 35.43 -46.55 -68.50
N GLU A 724 35.29 -45.26 -68.17
CA GLU A 724 34.24 -44.70 -67.25
C GLU A 724 32.81 -45.04 -67.66
N PRO A 725 31.91 -45.38 -66.75
CA PRO A 725 30.52 -45.47 -67.06
C PRO A 725 29.85 -44.07 -66.97
N ASN A 726 28.94 -43.83 -67.95
CA ASN A 726 28.14 -42.66 -68.16
C ASN A 726 27.39 -42.20 -66.89
N PRO A 727 27.19 -40.90 -66.70
CA PRO A 727 26.49 -40.37 -65.55
C PRO A 727 24.96 -40.63 -65.70
N LYS A 728 24.37 -41.03 -64.60
CA LYS A 728 22.94 -41.23 -64.39
C LYS A 728 22.18 -39.90 -64.40
N PRO A 729 20.99 -39.74 -64.98
CA PRO A 729 20.31 -38.48 -65.15
C PRO A 729 19.75 -37.97 -63.82
N THR A 730 19.91 -36.68 -63.66
CA THR A 730 19.33 -35.84 -62.54
C THR A 730 17.80 -35.79 -62.67
N PRO A 731 17.04 -35.90 -61.57
CA PRO A 731 15.60 -35.67 -61.65
C PRO A 731 15.30 -34.17 -61.79
N GLU A 732 14.30 -33.85 -62.58
CA GLU A 732 13.78 -32.50 -62.83
C GLU A 732 13.23 -31.84 -61.55
N PRO A 733 13.31 -30.52 -61.43
CA PRO A 733 12.75 -29.80 -60.28
C PRO A 733 11.25 -29.45 -60.52
N ASN A 734 10.46 -29.66 -59.49
CA ASN A 734 9.05 -29.29 -59.45
C ASN A 734 8.85 -27.75 -59.46
N PRO A 735 7.77 -27.24 -60.11
CA PRO A 735 7.64 -25.84 -60.42
C PRO A 735 7.30 -24.97 -59.19
N LYS A 736 7.96 -23.83 -59.18
CA LYS A 736 7.85 -22.70 -58.30
C LYS A 736 6.51 -21.98 -58.40
N PRO A 737 5.83 -21.59 -57.36
CA PRO A 737 4.77 -20.58 -57.46
C PRO A 737 5.34 -19.18 -57.54
N THR A 738 4.70 -18.37 -58.30
CA THR A 738 5.03 -17.00 -58.70
C THR A 738 4.95 -15.99 -57.53
N PRO A 739 5.74 -14.91 -57.52
CA PRO A 739 5.93 -14.02 -56.40
C PRO A 739 4.87 -12.95 -56.29
N THR A 740 4.52 -12.55 -55.09
CA THR A 740 3.90 -11.26 -54.78
C THR A 740 4.88 -10.35 -54.07
N VAL A 741 4.86 -9.14 -54.47
CA VAL A 741 5.77 -8.03 -54.42
C VAL A 741 6.01 -7.48 -52.99
N ALA A 742 7.26 -7.08 -52.75
CA ALA A 742 7.80 -5.99 -51.98
C ALA A 742 7.45 -5.87 -50.46
N GLY A 743 8.35 -5.60 -49.65
CA GLY A 743 9.58 -4.88 -49.57
C GLY A 743 9.93 -4.66 -48.12
N GLU A 744 11.10 -4.31 -47.96
CA GLU A 744 11.73 -3.62 -46.86
C GLU A 744 12.68 -4.40 -45.93
N SER A 745 13.85 -3.87 -46.01
CA SER A 745 15.11 -4.28 -45.46
C SER A 745 15.21 -4.22 -43.92
N LYS A 746 15.73 -5.28 -43.36
CA LYS A 746 16.31 -5.28 -42.00
C LYS A 746 17.56 -4.39 -41.97
N PRO A 747 17.77 -3.56 -41.01
CA PRO A 747 19.08 -3.00 -40.71
C PRO A 747 19.92 -3.94 -39.83
N THR A 748 21.14 -4.09 -40.24
CA THR A 748 22.24 -4.77 -39.55
C THR A 748 22.60 -4.06 -38.23
N PRO A 749 23.00 -4.75 -37.15
CA PRO A 749 23.46 -4.08 -35.94
C PRO A 749 24.82 -3.43 -36.12
N ILE A 750 24.88 -2.13 -35.84
CA ILE A 750 26.12 -1.36 -35.79
C ILE A 750 26.72 -1.55 -34.40
N ASN A 751 27.92 -2.13 -34.36
CA ASN A 751 28.80 -2.15 -33.19
C ASN A 751 29.33 -0.74 -32.95
N VAL A 752 29.04 -0.14 -31.80
CA VAL A 752 29.66 1.10 -31.34
C VAL A 752 30.61 0.77 -30.19
N PRO A 753 31.86 1.22 -30.24
CA PRO A 753 32.84 0.92 -29.21
C PRO A 753 32.59 1.77 -27.97
N ILE A 754 32.70 1.14 -26.80
CA ILE A 754 32.70 1.76 -25.49
C ILE A 754 33.95 2.64 -25.32
N LEU A 755 33.75 3.92 -25.22
CA LEU A 755 34.79 4.90 -24.85
C LEU A 755 34.74 5.11 -23.34
N ASN A 756 35.71 4.58 -22.63
CA ASN A 756 35.98 4.93 -21.23
C ASN A 756 36.55 6.34 -21.14
N SER A 757 35.85 7.25 -20.47
CA SER A 757 36.41 8.51 -20.02
C SER A 757 36.25 8.66 -18.51
N PRO A 758 37.27 9.15 -17.80
CA PRO A 758 37.30 9.19 -16.35
C PRO A 758 36.47 10.35 -15.79
N VAL A 759 35.77 10.07 -14.70
CA VAL A 759 35.01 11.05 -13.88
C VAL A 759 36.01 12.03 -13.23
N PRO A 760 35.81 13.36 -13.33
CA PRO A 760 36.58 14.32 -12.53
C PRO A 760 36.07 14.34 -11.08
N LYS A 761 36.97 14.17 -10.14
CA LYS A 761 36.79 14.50 -8.72
C LYS A 761 36.52 16.00 -8.58
N VAL A 762 35.39 16.33 -7.98
CA VAL A 762 35.12 17.70 -7.48
C VAL A 762 35.53 17.76 -6.01
N GLU A 763 36.53 18.59 -5.73
CA GLU A 763 36.95 18.93 -4.38
C GLU A 763 35.87 19.76 -3.66
N GLY A 764 35.72 19.48 -2.37
CA GLY A 764 34.77 20.10 -1.49
C GLY A 764 35.01 21.59 -1.33
N VAL A 765 33.99 22.39 -1.53
CA VAL A 765 33.90 23.78 -1.09
C VAL A 765 33.16 23.83 0.24
N ASN A 766 33.93 24.06 1.27
CA ASN A 766 33.48 24.40 2.62
C ASN A 766 32.74 25.73 2.60
N ARG A 767 31.40 25.72 2.72
CA ARG A 767 30.62 26.92 3.02
C ARG A 767 30.15 26.88 4.47
N GLN A 768 30.82 27.63 5.32
CA GLN A 768 30.30 28.05 6.60
C GLN A 768 29.02 28.86 6.37
N HIS A 769 27.88 28.33 6.83
CA HIS A 769 26.67 29.12 6.99
C HIS A 769 26.62 29.66 8.40
N SER A 770 26.77 30.97 8.49
CA SER A 770 26.44 31.76 9.66
C SER A 770 24.94 31.57 10.00
N ARG A 771 24.66 31.09 11.20
CA ARG A 771 23.31 31.10 11.78
C ARG A 771 22.90 32.57 12.01
N VAL A 772 21.89 33.02 11.27
CA VAL A 772 21.09 34.16 11.67
C VAL A 772 19.85 33.63 12.32
N THR A 773 19.77 33.82 13.62
CA THR A 773 18.59 33.58 14.45
C THR A 773 17.53 34.61 14.10
N VAL A 774 16.47 34.17 13.39
CA VAL A 774 15.24 34.97 13.23
C VAL A 774 14.18 34.37 14.20
N GLN A 775 14.31 34.73 15.45
CA GLN A 775 13.24 34.60 16.42
C GLN A 775 13.14 35.94 17.14
N THR A 776 12.15 36.74 16.74
CA THR A 776 11.51 37.80 17.60
C THR A 776 10.61 38.77 16.82
N LEU A 777 10.35 38.57 15.52
CA LEU A 777 9.52 39.52 14.73
C LEU A 777 8.01 39.15 14.63
N ASP A 778 7.63 37.92 14.81
CA ASP A 778 6.21 37.50 14.53
C ASP A 778 5.22 37.90 15.67
N ARG A 779 5.63 37.94 16.91
CA ARG A 779 4.74 38.36 18.01
C ARG A 779 4.51 39.87 18.04
N ALA A 780 5.47 40.67 17.60
CA ALA A 780 5.32 42.12 17.52
C ALA A 780 4.39 42.54 16.35
N PHE A 781 4.41 41.81 15.23
CA PHE A 781 3.55 42.09 14.08
C PHE A 781 2.08 41.76 14.36
N LEU A 782 1.76 40.64 15.01
CA LEU A 782 0.39 40.27 15.37
C LEU A 782 -0.22 41.25 16.37
N SER A 783 0.56 41.76 17.32
CA SER A 783 0.09 42.78 18.24
C SER A 783 -0.11 44.16 17.56
N LEU A 784 0.68 44.49 16.57
CA LEU A 784 0.53 45.75 15.79
C LEU A 784 -0.74 45.69 14.91
N TRP A 785 -1.04 44.58 14.27
CA TRP A 785 -2.26 44.38 13.50
C TRP A 785 -3.51 44.36 14.37
N GLY A 786 -3.44 43.77 15.56
CA GLY A 786 -4.54 43.79 16.54
C GLY A 786 -4.87 45.19 17.01
N VAL A 787 -3.84 46.03 17.29
CA VAL A 787 -4.02 47.45 17.64
C VAL A 787 -4.56 48.28 16.47
N LEU A 788 -4.09 48.04 15.25
CA LEU A 788 -4.60 48.71 14.04
C LEU A 788 -6.07 48.35 13.76
N PHE A 789 -6.45 47.10 14.00
CA PHE A 789 -7.85 46.66 13.83
C PHE A 789 -8.78 47.30 14.88
N LEU A 790 -8.33 47.41 16.14
CA LEU A 790 -9.08 48.10 17.17
C LEU A 790 -9.18 49.60 16.93
N LEU A 791 -8.14 50.24 16.42
CA LEU A 791 -8.16 51.67 16.06
C LEU A 791 -9.05 51.95 14.85
N SER A 792 -9.11 51.04 13.86
CA SER A 792 -10.00 51.16 12.70
C SER A 792 -11.46 50.95 13.08
N GLY A 793 -11.76 49.98 13.98
CA GLY A 793 -13.10 49.76 14.54
C GLY A 793 -13.60 50.95 15.36
N TYR A 794 -12.72 51.57 16.14
CA TYR A 794 -13.06 52.79 16.91
C TYR A 794 -13.30 54.00 16.02
N ALA A 795 -12.49 54.16 14.96
CA ALA A 795 -12.67 55.24 13.97
C ALA A 795 -14.02 55.08 13.22
N PHE A 796 -14.39 53.87 12.91
CA PHE A 796 -15.68 53.55 12.26
C PHE A 796 -16.90 53.82 13.20
N LEU A 797 -16.78 53.47 14.47
CA LEU A 797 -17.80 53.80 15.46
C LEU A 797 -17.94 55.32 15.69
N LEU A 798 -16.84 56.05 15.70
CA LEU A 798 -16.83 57.52 15.77
C LEU A 798 -17.47 58.17 14.52
N TRP A 799 -17.21 57.59 13.35
CA TRP A 799 -17.82 58.04 12.10
C TRP A 799 -19.33 57.82 12.11
N LEU A 800 -19.79 56.64 12.57
CA LEU A 800 -21.22 56.35 12.73
C LEU A 800 -21.92 57.29 13.74
N GLN A 801 -21.25 57.65 14.82
CA GLN A 801 -21.79 58.63 15.80
C GLN A 801 -21.86 60.08 15.23
N LEU A 802 -20.91 60.44 14.41
CA LEU A 802 -20.91 61.75 13.72
C LEU A 802 -21.99 61.84 12.63
N GLU A 803 -22.23 60.75 11.89
CA GLU A 803 -23.29 60.62 10.89
C GLU A 803 -24.70 60.68 11.57
N LYS A 804 -24.84 59.94 12.71
CA LYS A 804 -26.08 59.99 13.48
C LYS A 804 -26.38 61.38 14.03
N ARG A 805 -25.34 62.13 14.45
CA ARG A 805 -25.53 63.54 14.88
C ARG A 805 -25.84 64.52 13.75
N LYS A 806 -25.40 64.22 12.51
CA LYS A 806 -25.78 64.97 11.31
C LYS A 806 -27.28 64.75 10.95
N ALA A 807 -27.74 63.50 11.07
CA ALA A 807 -29.13 63.15 10.82
C ALA A 807 -30.10 63.71 11.88
N ASP A 808 -29.62 64.00 13.10
CA ASP A 808 -30.47 64.58 14.19
C ASP A 808 -30.47 66.14 14.14
N THR A 809 -29.73 66.76 13.17
CA THR A 809 -29.62 68.24 13.00
C THR A 809 -30.19 68.72 11.63
N GLU A 810 -30.64 67.85 10.74
CA GLU A 810 -31.49 68.15 9.58
C GLU A 810 -32.96 67.77 9.94
#